data_da6c6ca69f6878a97272a397f52c5444
#
_entry.id   da6c6ca69f6878a97272a397f52c5444
#
_cell.length_a   1.000
_cell.length_b   1.000
_cell.length_c   1.000
_cell.angle_alpha   90.00
_cell.angle_beta   90.00
_cell.angle_gamma   90.00
#
_symmetry.space_group_name_H-M   'P 1'
#
loop_
_entity.id
_entity.type
_entity.pdbx_description
1 polymer ?
#
loop_
_entity_poly.entity_id
_entity_poly.type
_entity_poly.pdbx_seq_one_letter_code
_entity_poly.pdbx_strand_id
1 'polypeptide(L)'
;MSNEKFEFAEEERAEALQLIDQLREAIADSLCEGDEQHLHQCFIKAMEENRFQRDIFGLNPILLALQTAKLAVTEIGLKRDGVFAILLYSNVISGYDDIDHLSKVFGDSVGCILRGLCRIHDLYKKNPIIESENFRNLLLSFAEDMRVILIMIADRVNLMRQIRDTSNLDAKRQVSEEASYLYAPLAHKLGLYKLKSELEDLSLKYLETDAYYMIKENLNATKRSRDAYIERFITPLKAKLDEAGLVYHMKGRTKSIHSIWQKMKKQQCGFDKIYDLFAIRIILDSPLDKEKMLCWQTFSIVTDMYQPNPKRLRDWLSMPKSNGYECLHITVLGPEGKWVEVQIRTQRMDDIAEHGLAAHWRYKGVKSEGNMDTWLASIRSALEAGDDLQVMDQFKMNLQDEEVYVFTPKGDLFKFSQGATVLDFAYYVHTAVGNSCIGARLNGRIVSIRETLHSGDTIEILTQNNQRPKPSWLGIVKTPKAKAKVKLALKETQAKEGLLAREMLERRFKNRKIEIDETLVNILIKKMGFKERSDFYRNVADGKLDTNTIIEKYVELRDHQSAMAQQRQIQSAEEFNYDGTDFKSKGNDDDVLVIDRNLKGIEYSLARCCSPIYGDDIFGFVTINGGIKIHRTDCPNAPELRRRFGYRFVKARWSGKGNSQYSVTLRIIGNDDIGIVSNITNIISKEERIVMRSI
;
A
#
# COMPACT_ATOMS: atom_id res chain seq x y z
N MET A 1 -15.65 29.80 -19.56
CA MET A 1 -16.06 29.51 -18.19
C MET A 1 -16.80 30.76 -17.71
N SER A 2 -18.11 30.61 -17.45
CA SER A 2 -18.97 31.73 -17.00
C SER A 2 -18.49 32.29 -15.67
N ASN A 3 -18.29 33.58 -15.61
CA ASN A 3 -17.97 34.36 -14.39
C ASN A 3 -19.21 34.46 -13.48
N GLU A 4 -19.82 33.33 -13.11
CA GLU A 4 -20.91 33.36 -12.12
C GLU A 4 -20.31 33.65 -10.75
N LYS A 5 -20.78 34.67 -10.10
CA LYS A 5 -20.43 35.02 -8.73
C LYS A 5 -20.81 33.85 -7.82
N PHE A 6 -19.87 33.47 -6.93
CA PHE A 6 -20.18 32.49 -5.88
C PHE A 6 -21.24 33.11 -4.93
N GLU A 7 -22.41 32.47 -4.86
CA GLU A 7 -23.51 32.90 -4.00
C GLU A 7 -23.91 31.75 -3.06
N PHE A 8 -24.18 32.11 -1.80
CA PHE A 8 -24.77 31.19 -0.84
C PHE A 8 -26.28 31.09 -1.08
N ALA A 9 -26.83 29.89 -1.11
CA ALA A 9 -28.26 29.70 -0.93
C ALA A 9 -28.68 30.13 0.49
N GLU A 10 -29.92 30.57 0.68
CA GLU A 10 -30.40 31.02 2.00
C GLU A 10 -30.26 29.92 3.07
N GLU A 11 -30.56 28.65 2.69
CA GLU A 11 -30.42 27.49 3.57
C GLU A 11 -28.95 27.24 3.95
N GLU A 12 -28.04 27.30 2.99
CA GLU A 12 -26.59 27.15 3.22
C GLU A 12 -26.05 28.23 4.16
N ARG A 13 -26.54 29.46 4.02
CA ARG A 13 -26.13 30.60 4.86
C ARG A 13 -26.58 30.41 6.30
N ALA A 14 -27.83 29.97 6.51
CA ALA A 14 -28.35 29.70 7.85
C ALA A 14 -27.58 28.56 8.53
N GLU A 15 -27.29 27.49 7.79
CA GLU A 15 -26.48 26.35 8.27
C GLU A 15 -25.05 26.79 8.61
N ALA A 16 -24.41 27.61 7.76
CA ALA A 16 -23.05 28.08 7.99
C ALA A 16 -22.96 28.91 9.29
N LEU A 17 -23.92 29.83 9.54
CA LEU A 17 -23.96 30.63 10.77
C LEU A 17 -24.11 29.74 12.00
N GLN A 18 -25.01 28.75 11.96
CA GLN A 18 -25.19 27.81 13.06
C GLN A 18 -23.92 26.99 13.33
N LEU A 19 -23.20 26.55 12.27
CA LEU A 19 -21.96 25.81 12.40
C LEU A 19 -20.84 26.66 13.01
N ILE A 20 -20.75 27.94 12.63
CA ILE A 20 -19.77 28.88 13.19
C ILE A 20 -19.98 29.05 14.70
N ASP A 21 -21.23 29.26 15.15
CA ASP A 21 -21.54 29.39 16.57
C ASP A 21 -21.18 28.13 17.36
N GLN A 22 -21.51 26.96 16.82
CA GLN A 22 -21.16 25.68 17.44
C GLN A 22 -19.64 25.42 17.50
N LEU A 23 -18.92 25.79 16.45
CA LEU A 23 -17.46 25.69 16.42
C LEU A 23 -16.80 26.63 17.43
N ARG A 24 -17.29 27.90 17.49
CA ARG A 24 -16.83 28.89 18.46
C ARG A 24 -16.95 28.37 19.89
N GLU A 25 -18.12 27.86 20.26
CA GLU A 25 -18.36 27.27 21.57
C GLU A 25 -17.43 26.09 21.86
N ALA A 26 -17.26 25.21 20.88
CA ALA A 26 -16.48 23.97 21.03
C ALA A 26 -14.97 24.19 21.17
N ILE A 27 -14.41 25.29 20.64
CA ILE A 27 -12.96 25.60 20.73
C ILE A 27 -12.66 26.80 21.60
N ALA A 28 -13.67 27.37 22.33
CA ALA A 28 -13.55 28.57 23.13
C ALA A 28 -12.33 28.57 24.07
N ASP A 29 -12.05 27.43 24.73
CA ASP A 29 -10.92 27.26 25.65
C ASP A 29 -9.53 27.36 24.99
N SER A 30 -9.45 27.31 23.65
CA SER A 30 -8.21 27.33 22.89
C SER A 30 -8.04 28.53 21.98
N LEU A 31 -9.05 29.42 21.87
CA LEU A 31 -8.98 30.62 21.06
C LEU A 31 -8.01 31.65 21.66
N CYS A 32 -7.25 32.32 20.79
CA CYS A 32 -6.42 33.47 21.14
C CYS A 32 -7.13 34.79 20.84
N GLU A 33 -6.70 35.86 21.49
CA GLU A 33 -7.23 37.20 21.24
C GLU A 33 -6.98 37.64 19.78
N GLY A 34 -8.04 38.07 19.09
CA GLY A 34 -7.95 38.49 17.68
C GLY A 34 -8.18 37.38 16.64
N ASP A 35 -8.19 36.10 17.02
CA ASP A 35 -8.37 34.96 16.11
C ASP A 35 -9.61 35.08 15.23
N GLU A 36 -10.74 35.39 15.84
CA GLU A 36 -12.03 35.53 15.14
C GLU A 36 -12.02 36.69 14.12
N GLN A 37 -11.40 37.80 14.50
CA GLN A 37 -11.32 38.99 13.62
C GLN A 37 -10.44 38.67 12.40
N HIS A 38 -9.31 38.05 12.60
CA HIS A 38 -8.41 37.67 11.51
C HIS A 38 -9.05 36.65 10.58
N LEU A 39 -9.70 35.61 11.14
CA LEU A 39 -10.40 34.58 10.36
C LEU A 39 -11.53 35.20 9.52
N HIS A 40 -12.33 36.07 10.11
CA HIS A 40 -13.41 36.77 9.44
C HIS A 40 -12.89 37.66 8.28
N GLN A 41 -11.76 38.35 8.48
CA GLN A 41 -11.13 39.16 7.42
C GLN A 41 -10.66 38.30 6.25
N CYS A 42 -10.05 37.14 6.51
CA CYS A 42 -9.61 36.20 5.45
C CYS A 42 -10.80 35.73 4.61
N PHE A 43 -11.93 35.40 5.24
CA PHE A 43 -13.11 34.92 4.51
C PHE A 43 -13.82 36.01 3.71
N ILE A 44 -14.04 37.21 4.31
CA ILE A 44 -14.72 38.33 3.63
C ILE A 44 -13.94 38.69 2.37
N LYS A 45 -12.64 38.91 2.47
CA LYS A 45 -11.81 39.28 1.34
C LYS A 45 -11.81 38.23 0.23
N ALA A 46 -11.71 36.94 0.58
CA ALA A 46 -11.77 35.87 -0.39
C ALA A 46 -13.12 35.76 -1.10
N MET A 47 -14.22 36.11 -0.39
CA MET A 47 -15.56 36.20 -0.99
C MET A 47 -15.71 37.41 -1.91
N GLU A 48 -15.23 38.58 -1.49
CA GLU A 48 -15.27 39.80 -2.30
C GLU A 48 -14.49 39.63 -3.61
N GLU A 49 -13.37 38.93 -3.59
CA GLU A 49 -12.56 38.62 -4.77
C GLU A 49 -13.11 37.44 -5.59
N ASN A 50 -14.25 36.87 -5.21
CA ASN A 50 -14.88 35.71 -5.91
C ASN A 50 -13.94 34.52 -6.13
N ARG A 51 -13.16 34.14 -5.09
CA ARG A 51 -12.15 33.07 -5.15
C ARG A 51 -12.71 31.68 -4.92
N PHE A 52 -13.93 31.57 -4.38
CA PHE A 52 -14.57 30.28 -4.13
C PHE A 52 -15.32 29.78 -5.35
N GLN A 53 -15.27 28.46 -5.59
CA GLN A 53 -16.04 27.77 -6.62
C GLN A 53 -16.61 26.47 -6.05
N ARG A 54 -17.82 26.10 -6.48
CA ARG A 54 -18.36 24.79 -6.12
C ARG A 54 -17.52 23.69 -6.74
N ASP A 55 -17.41 22.58 -6.02
CA ASP A 55 -16.64 21.41 -6.46
C ASP A 55 -17.35 20.64 -7.61
N ILE A 56 -16.76 19.53 -8.02
CA ILE A 56 -17.32 18.66 -9.08
C ILE A 56 -18.66 18.01 -8.71
N PHE A 57 -19.06 18.07 -7.45
CA PHE A 57 -20.34 17.60 -6.94
C PHE A 57 -21.35 18.76 -6.72
N GLY A 58 -20.96 19.98 -7.01
CA GLY A 58 -21.76 21.18 -6.80
C GLY A 58 -21.80 21.66 -5.33
N LEU A 59 -20.93 21.14 -4.46
CA LEU A 59 -20.91 21.46 -3.04
C LEU A 59 -20.24 22.82 -2.78
N ASN A 60 -20.75 23.53 -1.76
CA ASN A 60 -20.21 24.77 -1.29
C ASN A 60 -18.94 24.54 -0.46
N PRO A 61 -17.74 25.01 -0.87
CA PRO A 61 -16.48 24.72 -0.20
C PRO A 61 -16.41 25.27 1.23
N ILE A 62 -17.05 26.41 1.51
CA ILE A 62 -17.07 27.00 2.85
C ILE A 62 -17.92 26.15 3.79
N LEU A 63 -19.11 25.77 3.34
CA LEU A 63 -20.00 24.90 4.12
C LEU A 63 -19.37 23.54 4.37
N LEU A 64 -18.74 22.96 3.34
CA LEU A 64 -18.01 21.70 3.46
C LEU A 64 -16.88 21.80 4.49
N ALA A 65 -16.10 22.90 4.47
CA ALA A 65 -15.04 23.14 5.44
C ALA A 65 -15.58 23.28 6.88
N LEU A 66 -16.67 24.02 7.08
CA LEU A 66 -17.32 24.17 8.39
C LEU A 66 -17.85 22.83 8.93
N GLN A 67 -18.51 22.03 8.10
CA GLN A 67 -18.99 20.71 8.45
C GLN A 67 -17.84 19.76 8.77
N THR A 68 -16.74 19.79 7.99
CA THR A 68 -15.52 19.02 8.25
C THR A 68 -14.88 19.44 9.57
N ALA A 69 -14.78 20.75 9.84
CA ALA A 69 -14.26 21.28 11.10
C ALA A 69 -15.10 20.81 12.30
N LYS A 70 -16.43 20.89 12.20
CA LYS A 70 -17.33 20.37 13.23
C LYS A 70 -17.09 18.90 13.51
N LEU A 71 -17.01 18.07 12.46
CA LEU A 71 -16.74 16.65 12.59
C LEU A 71 -15.35 16.39 13.22
N ALA A 72 -14.34 17.15 12.82
CA ALA A 72 -12.99 17.06 13.36
C ALA A 72 -12.94 17.42 14.86
N VAL A 73 -13.73 18.38 15.31
CA VAL A 73 -13.83 18.72 16.73
C VAL A 73 -14.62 17.67 17.51
N THR A 74 -15.81 17.30 17.04
CA THR A 74 -16.75 16.46 17.80
C THR A 74 -16.34 15.00 17.83
N GLU A 75 -15.88 14.44 16.72
CA GLU A 75 -15.59 13.01 16.57
C GLU A 75 -14.09 12.69 16.76
N ILE A 76 -13.20 13.62 16.39
CA ILE A 76 -11.76 13.40 16.46
C ILE A 76 -11.12 14.16 17.64
N GLY A 77 -11.73 15.28 18.07
CA GLY A 77 -11.23 16.08 19.19
C GLY A 77 -10.10 17.05 18.80
N LEU A 78 -10.01 17.42 17.52
CA LEU A 78 -9.10 18.49 17.09
C LEU A 78 -9.52 19.82 17.71
N LYS A 79 -8.52 20.63 18.00
CA LYS A 79 -8.70 21.97 18.59
C LYS A 79 -8.43 23.08 17.57
N ARG A 80 -8.27 24.32 18.06
CA ARG A 80 -8.06 25.55 17.30
C ARG A 80 -7.21 25.38 16.04
N ASP A 81 -6.00 24.88 16.15
CA ASP A 81 -5.07 24.82 15.01
C ASP A 81 -5.57 23.94 13.88
N GLY A 82 -6.18 22.78 14.21
CA GLY A 82 -6.79 21.90 13.23
C GLY A 82 -8.01 22.52 12.57
N VAL A 83 -8.88 23.21 13.35
CA VAL A 83 -10.06 23.91 12.85
C VAL A 83 -9.64 25.03 11.91
N PHE A 84 -8.68 25.87 12.29
CA PHE A 84 -8.21 26.97 11.45
C PHE A 84 -7.55 26.48 10.17
N ALA A 85 -6.75 25.43 10.24
CA ALA A 85 -6.18 24.83 9.04
C ALA A 85 -7.26 24.32 8.06
N ILE A 86 -8.33 23.68 8.57
CA ILE A 86 -9.46 23.24 7.73
C ILE A 86 -10.16 24.44 7.07
N LEU A 87 -10.47 25.48 7.84
CA LEU A 87 -11.20 26.64 7.35
C LEU A 87 -10.37 27.45 6.34
N LEU A 88 -9.08 27.65 6.61
CA LEU A 88 -8.17 28.45 5.77
C LEU A 88 -7.67 27.69 4.54
N TYR A 89 -7.82 26.38 4.50
CA TYR A 89 -7.32 25.54 3.41
C TYR A 89 -7.85 25.94 2.04
N SER A 90 -9.15 26.27 1.93
CA SER A 90 -9.77 26.74 0.68
C SER A 90 -9.15 28.04 0.18
N ASN A 91 -8.78 28.97 1.07
CA ASN A 91 -8.13 30.22 0.72
C ASN A 91 -6.73 29.99 0.12
N VAL A 92 -5.98 29.05 0.70
CA VAL A 92 -4.63 28.69 0.18
C VAL A 92 -4.73 28.03 -1.19
N ILE A 93 -5.64 27.07 -1.36
CA ILE A 93 -5.81 26.36 -2.64
C ILE A 93 -6.30 27.27 -3.76
N SER A 94 -7.15 28.26 -3.45
CA SER A 94 -7.60 29.27 -4.41
C SER A 94 -6.51 30.30 -4.76
N GLY A 95 -5.36 30.26 -4.07
CA GLY A 95 -4.24 31.19 -4.25
C GLY A 95 -4.51 32.59 -3.69
N TYR A 96 -5.49 32.70 -2.78
CA TYR A 96 -5.80 33.96 -2.14
C TYR A 96 -4.82 34.31 -1.01
N ASP A 97 -4.50 33.31 -0.15
CA ASP A 97 -3.59 33.47 0.97
C ASP A 97 -2.33 32.61 0.77
N ASP A 98 -1.21 33.13 1.31
CA ASP A 98 0.05 32.40 1.37
C ASP A 98 0.22 31.74 2.75
N ILE A 99 0.75 30.52 2.76
CA ILE A 99 0.94 29.73 3.98
C ILE A 99 1.88 30.44 4.97
N ASP A 100 2.92 31.12 4.47
CA ASP A 100 3.88 31.82 5.33
C ASP A 100 3.25 33.06 5.98
N HIS A 101 2.32 33.73 5.31
CA HIS A 101 1.51 34.81 5.90
C HIS A 101 0.57 34.26 6.99
N LEU A 102 -0.19 33.19 6.68
CA LEU A 102 -1.09 32.55 7.64
C LEU A 102 -0.36 31.98 8.85
N SER A 103 0.85 31.44 8.65
CA SER A 103 1.71 30.96 9.74
C SER A 103 2.11 32.06 10.71
N LYS A 104 2.35 33.29 10.22
CA LYS A 104 2.65 34.45 11.07
C LYS A 104 1.44 34.94 11.84
N VAL A 105 0.26 34.86 11.25
CA VAL A 105 -1.01 35.35 11.86
C VAL A 105 -1.57 34.36 12.87
N PHE A 106 -1.66 33.07 12.50
CA PHE A 106 -2.32 32.04 13.27
C PHE A 106 -1.37 31.08 14.01
N GLY A 107 -0.07 31.18 13.74
CA GLY A 107 1.00 30.37 14.35
C GLY A 107 1.56 29.29 13.43
N ASP A 108 2.81 28.88 13.69
CA ASP A 108 3.55 27.89 12.91
C ASP A 108 2.88 26.53 12.87
N SER A 109 2.12 26.18 13.90
CA SER A 109 1.35 24.93 13.98
C SER A 109 0.28 24.85 12.90
N VAL A 110 -0.47 25.95 12.66
CA VAL A 110 -1.45 26.04 11.57
C VAL A 110 -0.76 25.97 10.21
N GLY A 111 0.35 26.70 10.05
CA GLY A 111 1.14 26.67 8.81
C GLY A 111 1.68 25.27 8.48
N CYS A 112 2.10 24.50 9.48
CA CYS A 112 2.57 23.13 9.30
C CYS A 112 1.46 22.21 8.76
N ILE A 113 0.26 22.29 9.35
CA ILE A 113 -0.89 21.51 8.89
C ILE A 113 -1.28 21.92 7.46
N LEU A 114 -1.34 23.22 7.17
CA LEU A 114 -1.67 23.72 5.83
C LEU A 114 -0.68 23.24 4.77
N ARG A 115 0.64 23.27 5.06
CA ARG A 115 1.66 22.71 4.15
C ARG A 115 1.41 21.25 3.87
N GLY A 116 1.08 20.46 4.89
CA GLY A 116 0.73 19.05 4.73
C GLY A 116 -0.49 18.83 3.84
N LEU A 117 -1.57 19.56 4.07
CA LEU A 117 -2.81 19.48 3.27
C LEU A 117 -2.58 19.91 1.80
N CYS A 118 -1.83 20.99 1.57
CA CYS A 118 -1.52 21.46 0.22
C CYS A 118 -0.65 20.47 -0.57
N ARG A 119 0.35 19.86 0.05
CA ARG A 119 1.14 18.79 -0.59
C ARG A 119 0.24 17.66 -1.09
N ILE A 120 -0.74 17.26 -0.30
CA ILE A 120 -1.69 16.24 -0.68
C ILE A 120 -2.57 16.69 -1.83
N HIS A 121 -3.08 17.92 -1.79
CA HIS A 121 -3.86 18.49 -2.89
C HIS A 121 -3.09 18.48 -4.22
N ASP A 122 -1.83 18.90 -4.21
CA ASP A 122 -0.98 18.90 -5.39
C ASP A 122 -0.75 17.50 -5.97
N LEU A 123 -0.69 16.48 -5.11
CA LEU A 123 -0.59 15.10 -5.53
C LEU A 123 -1.85 14.62 -6.25
N TYR A 124 -3.04 14.91 -5.71
CA TYR A 124 -4.31 14.59 -6.36
C TYR A 124 -4.53 15.35 -7.67
N LYS A 125 -4.06 16.60 -7.73
CA LYS A 125 -4.20 17.44 -8.94
C LYS A 125 -3.33 16.95 -10.10
N LYS A 126 -2.16 16.40 -9.80
CA LYS A 126 -1.22 15.84 -10.80
C LYS A 126 -1.66 14.46 -11.31
N ASN A 127 -2.25 13.63 -10.46
CA ASN A 127 -2.68 12.28 -10.80
C ASN A 127 -3.96 11.92 -10.03
N PRO A 128 -5.11 11.88 -10.70
CA PRO A 128 -6.39 11.53 -10.07
C PRO A 128 -6.49 10.04 -9.69
N ILE A 129 -5.58 9.19 -10.18
CA ILE A 129 -5.48 7.77 -9.81
C ILE A 129 -4.26 7.62 -8.89
N ILE A 130 -4.46 7.06 -7.69
CA ILE A 130 -3.36 6.84 -6.74
C ILE A 130 -2.44 5.73 -7.26
N GLU A 131 -1.40 6.12 -7.98
CA GLU A 131 -0.29 5.25 -8.36
C GLU A 131 0.73 5.16 -7.22
N SER A 132 1.62 4.16 -7.25
CA SER A 132 2.55 3.84 -6.16
C SER A 132 3.39 5.03 -5.68
N GLU A 133 3.83 5.91 -6.59
CA GLU A 133 4.64 7.09 -6.26
C GLU A 133 3.84 8.18 -5.54
N ASN A 134 2.59 8.38 -5.95
CA ASN A 134 1.68 9.32 -5.27
C ASN A 134 1.29 8.84 -3.88
N PHE A 135 1.11 7.54 -3.71
CA PHE A 135 0.86 6.94 -2.41
C PHE A 135 2.05 7.12 -1.46
N ARG A 136 3.28 7.00 -1.97
CA ARG A 136 4.50 7.29 -1.22
C ARG A 136 4.54 8.72 -0.72
N ASN A 137 4.29 9.70 -1.61
CA ASN A 137 4.30 11.11 -1.26
C ASN A 137 3.18 11.48 -0.28
N LEU A 138 2.03 10.82 -0.40
CA LEU A 138 0.91 10.94 0.54
C LEU A 138 1.32 10.42 1.93
N LEU A 139 1.97 9.26 2.01
CA LEU A 139 2.48 8.73 3.28
C LEU A 139 3.59 9.59 3.90
N LEU A 140 4.47 10.19 3.08
CA LEU A 140 5.50 11.12 3.56
C LEU A 140 4.88 12.38 4.18
N SER A 141 3.82 12.93 3.57
CA SER A 141 3.06 14.05 4.16
C SER A 141 2.44 13.67 5.50
N PHE A 142 1.96 12.45 5.63
CA PHE A 142 1.40 11.94 6.89
C PHE A 142 2.44 11.79 8.00
N ALA A 143 3.68 11.46 7.64
CA ALA A 143 4.74 11.27 8.61
C ALA A 143 5.24 12.59 9.26
N GLU A 144 4.93 13.76 8.67
CA GLU A 144 5.32 15.06 9.21
C GLU A 144 4.36 15.55 10.31
N ASP A 145 3.03 15.45 10.07
CA ASP A 145 2.02 15.86 11.08
C ASP A 145 0.78 14.96 11.00
N MET A 146 0.51 14.24 12.08
CA MET A 146 -0.61 13.31 12.16
C MET A 146 -1.99 14.02 12.05
N ARG A 147 -2.09 15.28 12.42
CA ARG A 147 -3.34 16.04 12.32
C ARG A 147 -3.83 16.15 10.87
N VAL A 148 -2.91 16.13 9.92
CA VAL A 148 -3.23 16.11 8.47
C VAL A 148 -4.04 14.87 8.12
N ILE A 149 -3.63 13.68 8.60
CA ILE A 149 -4.38 12.44 8.37
C ILE A 149 -5.78 12.51 8.98
N LEU A 150 -5.85 13.00 10.20
CA LEU A 150 -7.12 13.12 10.93
C LEU A 150 -8.10 14.06 10.20
N ILE A 151 -7.60 15.18 9.70
CA ILE A 151 -8.38 16.13 8.88
C ILE A 151 -8.86 15.46 7.59
N MET A 152 -7.99 14.74 6.90
CA MET A 152 -8.37 14.05 5.66
C MET A 152 -9.42 12.98 5.87
N ILE A 153 -9.36 12.24 6.98
CA ILE A 153 -10.41 11.26 7.32
C ILE A 153 -11.73 12.01 7.59
N ALA A 154 -11.70 13.10 8.34
CA ALA A 154 -12.89 13.92 8.60
C ALA A 154 -13.49 14.48 7.30
N ASP A 155 -12.65 15.02 6.43
CA ASP A 155 -13.05 15.54 5.13
C ASP A 155 -13.68 14.45 4.26
N ARG A 156 -13.04 13.27 4.17
CA ARG A 156 -13.57 12.13 3.40
C ARG A 156 -14.92 11.64 3.93
N VAL A 157 -15.09 11.54 5.24
CA VAL A 157 -16.37 11.15 5.87
C VAL A 157 -17.44 12.19 5.52
N ASN A 158 -17.12 13.48 5.68
CA ASN A 158 -18.06 14.56 5.36
C ASN A 158 -18.44 14.54 3.89
N LEU A 159 -17.48 14.46 2.98
CA LEU A 159 -17.73 14.36 1.54
C LEU A 159 -18.64 13.16 1.21
N MET A 160 -18.36 11.98 1.77
CA MET A 160 -19.18 10.78 1.56
C MET A 160 -20.63 10.93 2.06
N ARG A 161 -20.87 11.76 3.08
CA ARG A 161 -22.22 12.09 3.54
C ARG A 161 -22.96 12.98 2.53
N GLN A 162 -22.25 13.96 1.95
CA GLN A 162 -22.83 14.98 1.07
C GLN A 162 -23.09 14.50 -0.35
N ILE A 163 -22.27 13.59 -0.90
CA ILE A 163 -22.40 13.11 -2.29
C ILE A 163 -23.53 12.08 -2.50
N ARG A 164 -24.43 11.94 -1.54
CA ARG A 164 -25.53 10.96 -1.61
C ARG A 164 -26.32 11.09 -2.92
N ASP A 165 -26.76 12.28 -3.24
CA ASP A 165 -27.72 12.58 -4.32
C ASP A 165 -27.05 13.23 -5.54
N THR A 166 -25.72 13.12 -5.65
CA THR A 166 -24.99 13.66 -6.81
C THR A 166 -25.32 12.95 -8.10
N SER A 167 -25.37 13.69 -9.19
CA SER A 167 -25.52 13.18 -10.56
C SER A 167 -24.20 12.63 -11.15
N ASN A 168 -23.05 13.02 -10.57
CA ASN A 168 -21.73 12.57 -11.02
C ASN A 168 -21.40 11.18 -10.45
N LEU A 169 -21.93 10.14 -11.09
CA LEU A 169 -21.80 8.75 -10.63
C LEU A 169 -20.37 8.22 -10.69
N ASP A 170 -19.59 8.62 -11.69
CA ASP A 170 -18.20 8.16 -11.85
C ASP A 170 -17.30 8.71 -10.73
N ALA A 171 -17.40 10.01 -10.44
CA ALA A 171 -16.67 10.63 -9.34
C ALA A 171 -17.12 10.06 -7.98
N LYS A 172 -18.42 9.83 -7.78
CA LYS A 172 -18.96 9.17 -6.58
C LYS A 172 -18.38 7.78 -6.37
N ARG A 173 -18.30 6.99 -7.44
CA ARG A 173 -17.70 5.64 -7.41
C ARG A 173 -16.22 5.71 -7.02
N GLN A 174 -15.44 6.58 -7.66
CA GLN A 174 -14.02 6.76 -7.38
C GLN A 174 -13.77 7.15 -5.92
N VAL A 175 -14.50 8.16 -5.41
CA VAL A 175 -14.41 8.60 -4.00
C VAL A 175 -14.75 7.46 -3.04
N SER A 176 -15.75 6.63 -3.40
CA SER A 176 -16.18 5.49 -2.57
C SER A 176 -15.17 4.36 -2.56
N GLU A 177 -14.53 4.06 -3.69
CA GLU A 177 -13.42 3.11 -3.79
C GLU A 177 -12.24 3.56 -2.92
N GLU A 178 -11.83 4.84 -3.02
CA GLU A 178 -10.77 5.40 -2.18
C GLU A 178 -11.14 5.37 -0.68
N ALA A 179 -12.37 5.70 -0.33
CA ALA A 179 -12.83 5.62 1.05
C ALA A 179 -12.71 4.20 1.62
N SER A 180 -13.01 3.19 0.81
CA SER A 180 -12.96 1.78 1.21
C SER A 180 -11.54 1.25 1.37
N TYR A 181 -10.64 1.49 0.39
CA TYR A 181 -9.31 0.86 0.42
C TYR A 181 -8.24 1.69 1.13
N LEU A 182 -8.42 3.00 1.31
CA LEU A 182 -7.44 3.88 1.92
C LEU A 182 -7.91 4.45 3.26
N TYR A 183 -9.02 5.22 3.25
CA TYR A 183 -9.42 5.99 4.43
C TYR A 183 -10.01 5.14 5.54
N ALA A 184 -10.81 4.13 5.25
CA ALA A 184 -11.36 3.23 6.27
C ALA A 184 -10.27 2.41 6.99
N PRO A 185 -9.27 1.82 6.30
CA PRO A 185 -8.13 1.19 6.94
C PRO A 185 -7.26 2.17 7.76
N LEU A 186 -7.05 3.41 7.29
CA LEU A 186 -6.36 4.45 8.06
C LEU A 186 -7.12 4.79 9.35
N ALA A 187 -8.42 5.03 9.26
CA ALA A 187 -9.27 5.28 10.42
C ALA A 187 -9.24 4.11 11.43
N HIS A 188 -9.21 2.86 10.94
CA HIS A 188 -9.04 1.68 11.79
C HIS A 188 -7.71 1.69 12.54
N LYS A 189 -6.60 1.98 11.86
CA LYS A 189 -5.27 2.02 12.46
C LYS A 189 -5.15 3.10 13.52
N LEU A 190 -5.79 4.25 13.29
CA LEU A 190 -5.83 5.36 14.22
C LEU A 190 -6.85 5.17 15.37
N GLY A 191 -7.56 4.03 15.39
CA GLY A 191 -8.56 3.73 16.43
C GLY A 191 -9.89 4.48 16.28
N LEU A 192 -10.11 5.18 15.16
CA LEU A 192 -11.35 5.92 14.85
C LEU A 192 -12.44 4.96 14.36
N TYR A 193 -12.86 4.03 15.22
CA TYR A 193 -13.74 2.93 14.81
C TYR A 193 -15.13 3.36 14.35
N LYS A 194 -15.65 4.49 14.87
CA LYS A 194 -16.93 5.05 14.45
C LYS A 194 -16.84 5.54 13.01
N LEU A 195 -15.85 6.38 12.70
CA LEU A 195 -15.63 6.93 11.35
C LEU A 195 -15.25 5.83 10.35
N LYS A 196 -14.44 4.86 10.77
CA LYS A 196 -14.12 3.66 9.98
C LYS A 196 -15.37 2.91 9.57
N SER A 197 -16.27 2.61 10.52
CA SER A 197 -17.49 1.87 10.22
C SER A 197 -18.44 2.66 9.32
N GLU A 198 -18.50 3.96 9.49
CA GLU A 198 -19.30 4.84 8.63
C GLU A 198 -18.74 4.93 7.20
N LEU A 199 -17.42 5.07 7.04
CA LEU A 199 -16.77 5.03 5.71
C LEU A 199 -17.05 3.70 4.99
N GLU A 200 -16.93 2.59 5.70
CA GLU A 200 -17.22 1.26 5.15
C GLU A 200 -18.69 1.10 4.75
N ASP A 201 -19.62 1.56 5.59
CA ASP A 201 -21.05 1.46 5.31
C ASP A 201 -21.47 2.37 4.16
N LEU A 202 -20.94 3.61 4.07
CA LEU A 202 -21.18 4.53 2.96
C LEU A 202 -20.55 4.02 1.66
N SER A 203 -19.34 3.47 1.72
CA SER A 203 -18.69 2.86 0.55
C SER A 203 -19.51 1.67 0.03
N LEU A 204 -19.96 0.79 0.91
CA LEU A 204 -20.82 -0.33 0.53
C LEU A 204 -22.13 0.15 -0.09
N LYS A 205 -22.73 1.21 0.49
CA LYS A 205 -23.97 1.80 -0.02
C LYS A 205 -23.85 2.30 -1.46
N TYR A 206 -22.68 2.84 -1.83
CA TYR A 206 -22.47 3.43 -3.15
C TYR A 206 -21.87 2.45 -4.17
N LEU A 207 -21.10 1.45 -3.70
CA LEU A 207 -20.45 0.46 -4.58
C LEU A 207 -21.30 -0.81 -4.78
N GLU A 208 -22.01 -1.25 -3.73
CA GLU A 208 -22.79 -2.50 -3.69
C GLU A 208 -24.20 -2.19 -3.12
N THR A 209 -24.91 -1.32 -3.80
CA THR A 209 -26.18 -0.72 -3.36
C THR A 209 -27.20 -1.77 -2.95
N ASP A 210 -27.40 -2.82 -3.78
CA ASP A 210 -28.38 -3.86 -3.51
C ASP A 210 -28.08 -4.64 -2.22
N ALA A 211 -26.80 -4.98 -2.01
CA ALA A 211 -26.34 -5.66 -0.81
C ALA A 211 -26.57 -4.81 0.44
N TYR A 212 -26.26 -3.50 0.35
CA TYR A 212 -26.47 -2.57 1.45
C TYR A 212 -27.96 -2.49 1.85
N TYR A 213 -28.85 -2.26 0.88
CA TYR A 213 -30.28 -2.11 1.19
C TYR A 213 -30.91 -3.42 1.63
N MET A 214 -30.55 -4.56 1.05
CA MET A 214 -31.00 -5.88 1.50
C MET A 214 -30.67 -6.12 2.97
N ILE A 215 -29.44 -5.85 3.41
CA ILE A 215 -29.05 -6.01 4.82
C ILE A 215 -29.76 -4.99 5.71
N LYS A 216 -29.88 -3.73 5.27
CA LYS A 216 -30.57 -2.67 6.00
C LYS A 216 -32.05 -2.99 6.26
N GLU A 217 -32.73 -3.50 5.25
CA GLU A 217 -34.15 -3.91 5.35
C GLU A 217 -34.31 -5.09 6.31
N ASN A 218 -33.47 -6.12 6.21
CA ASN A 218 -33.47 -7.25 7.13
C ASN A 218 -33.17 -6.83 8.58
N LEU A 219 -32.22 -5.89 8.79
CA LEU A 219 -31.97 -5.32 10.11
C LEU A 219 -33.17 -4.56 10.65
N ASN A 220 -33.88 -3.81 9.83
CA ASN A 220 -35.08 -3.08 10.23
C ASN A 220 -36.23 -4.04 10.54
N ALA A 221 -36.49 -5.02 9.71
CA ALA A 221 -37.51 -6.03 9.90
C ALA A 221 -37.34 -6.82 11.23
N THR A 222 -36.08 -7.12 11.56
CA THR A 222 -35.77 -7.88 12.80
C THR A 222 -35.57 -7.00 14.04
N LYS A 223 -35.67 -5.66 13.93
CA LYS A 223 -35.33 -4.73 15.02
C LYS A 223 -36.09 -5.04 16.32
N ARG A 224 -37.42 -5.14 16.26
CA ARG A 224 -38.25 -5.38 17.45
C ARG A 224 -37.92 -6.69 18.17
N SER A 225 -37.75 -7.77 17.42
CA SER A 225 -37.40 -9.08 17.99
C SER A 225 -35.97 -9.07 18.59
N ARG A 226 -35.05 -8.34 17.98
CA ARG A 226 -33.69 -8.13 18.47
C ARG A 226 -33.66 -7.32 19.75
N ASP A 227 -34.37 -6.21 19.80
CA ASP A 227 -34.47 -5.36 21.00
C ASP A 227 -35.11 -6.11 22.17
N ALA A 228 -36.18 -6.86 21.93
CA ALA A 228 -36.80 -7.74 22.95
C ALA A 228 -35.86 -8.86 23.43
N TYR A 229 -35.04 -9.41 22.57
CA TYR A 229 -34.02 -10.40 22.95
C TYR A 229 -32.90 -9.76 23.79
N ILE A 230 -32.42 -8.60 23.40
CA ILE A 230 -31.41 -7.83 24.14
C ILE A 230 -31.91 -7.53 25.55
N GLU A 231 -33.15 -7.10 25.69
CA GLU A 231 -33.72 -6.80 27.01
C GLU A 231 -33.82 -8.05 27.88
N ARG A 232 -34.25 -9.19 27.32
CA ARG A 232 -34.27 -10.48 28.06
C ARG A 232 -32.89 -10.96 28.51
N PHE A 233 -31.84 -10.64 27.73
CA PHE A 233 -30.47 -10.93 28.10
C PHE A 233 -29.97 -9.98 29.20
N ILE A 234 -30.24 -8.67 29.05
CA ILE A 234 -29.71 -7.63 29.93
C ILE A 234 -30.39 -7.60 31.31
N THR A 235 -31.70 -7.81 31.39
CA THR A 235 -32.46 -7.63 32.63
C THR A 235 -31.93 -8.48 33.79
N PRO A 236 -31.73 -9.81 33.68
CA PRO A 236 -31.18 -10.60 34.77
C PRO A 236 -29.73 -10.24 35.10
N LEU A 237 -28.95 -9.80 34.10
CA LEU A 237 -27.57 -9.40 34.29
C LEU A 237 -27.46 -8.07 35.05
N LYS A 238 -28.34 -7.09 34.77
CA LYS A 238 -28.45 -5.87 35.55
C LYS A 238 -28.66 -6.14 37.04
N ALA A 239 -29.60 -7.00 37.38
CA ALA A 239 -29.88 -7.34 38.77
C ALA A 239 -28.63 -7.87 39.50
N LYS A 240 -27.79 -8.69 38.85
CA LYS A 240 -26.56 -9.20 39.43
C LYS A 240 -25.43 -8.16 39.54
N LEU A 241 -25.33 -7.26 38.58
CA LEU A 241 -24.39 -6.18 38.65
C LEU A 241 -24.76 -5.15 39.72
N ASP A 242 -26.06 -4.88 39.88
CA ASP A 242 -26.60 -4.00 40.95
C ASP A 242 -26.37 -4.62 42.34
N GLU A 243 -26.59 -5.94 42.49
CA GLU A 243 -26.31 -6.69 43.72
C GLU A 243 -24.81 -6.61 44.11
N ALA A 244 -23.93 -6.60 43.10
CA ALA A 244 -22.49 -6.44 43.28
C ALA A 244 -22.03 -4.99 43.56
N GLY A 245 -22.96 -4.02 43.57
CA GLY A 245 -22.69 -2.62 43.83
C GLY A 245 -21.88 -1.91 42.73
N LEU A 246 -21.93 -2.40 41.51
CA LEU A 246 -21.21 -1.83 40.36
C LEU A 246 -22.01 -0.65 39.77
N VAL A 247 -21.28 0.42 39.44
CA VAL A 247 -21.84 1.56 38.67
C VAL A 247 -21.48 1.35 37.21
N TYR A 248 -22.50 1.24 36.36
CA TYR A 248 -22.33 0.89 34.97
C TYR A 248 -23.43 1.44 34.07
N HIS A 249 -23.12 1.46 32.78
CA HIS A 249 -24.06 1.70 31.69
C HIS A 249 -24.04 0.50 30.71
N MET A 250 -25.22 0.03 30.28
CA MET A 250 -25.31 -1.08 29.32
C MET A 250 -26.02 -0.65 28.05
N LYS A 251 -25.46 -1.02 26.91
CA LYS A 251 -26.08 -0.77 25.59
C LYS A 251 -25.89 -1.94 24.64
N GLY A 252 -26.93 -2.23 23.85
CA GLY A 252 -26.80 -3.10 22.68
C GLY A 252 -26.16 -2.35 21.53
N ARG A 253 -25.16 -2.93 20.87
CA ARG A 253 -24.53 -2.40 19.67
C ARG A 253 -24.79 -3.32 18.48
N THR A 254 -25.49 -2.83 17.47
CA THR A 254 -25.63 -3.55 16.19
C THR A 254 -24.35 -3.42 15.39
N LYS A 255 -23.91 -4.49 14.72
CA LYS A 255 -22.77 -4.46 13.82
C LYS A 255 -23.08 -3.61 12.59
N SER A 256 -22.01 -2.98 12.01
CA SER A 256 -22.13 -2.24 10.76
C SER A 256 -22.58 -3.14 9.61
N ILE A 257 -23.30 -2.58 8.66
CA ILE A 257 -23.85 -3.29 7.49
C ILE A 257 -22.71 -3.92 6.68
N HIS A 258 -21.61 -3.19 6.50
CA HIS A 258 -20.41 -3.70 5.85
C HIS A 258 -19.82 -4.92 6.58
N SER A 259 -19.74 -4.89 7.92
CA SER A 259 -19.23 -6.02 8.70
C SER A 259 -20.11 -7.27 8.56
N ILE A 260 -21.42 -7.09 8.46
CA ILE A 260 -22.37 -8.18 8.19
C ILE A 260 -22.15 -8.72 6.77
N TRP A 261 -22.03 -7.83 5.77
CA TRP A 261 -21.77 -8.20 4.38
C TRP A 261 -20.47 -9.00 4.22
N GLN A 262 -19.39 -8.55 4.83
CA GLN A 262 -18.12 -9.27 4.82
C GLN A 262 -18.22 -10.68 5.43
N LYS A 263 -19.03 -10.85 6.51
CA LYS A 263 -19.27 -12.16 7.08
C LYS A 263 -20.09 -13.06 6.15
N MET A 264 -21.14 -12.52 5.52
CA MET A 264 -21.94 -13.25 4.54
C MET A 264 -21.05 -13.74 3.39
N LYS A 265 -20.18 -12.89 2.85
CA LYS A 265 -19.21 -13.27 1.81
C LYS A 265 -18.22 -14.35 2.29
N LYS A 266 -17.61 -14.16 3.47
CA LYS A 266 -16.61 -15.09 4.03
C LYS A 266 -17.20 -16.46 4.37
N GLN A 267 -18.43 -16.50 4.88
CA GLN A 267 -19.11 -17.74 5.29
C GLN A 267 -19.98 -18.32 4.17
N GLN A 268 -20.09 -17.63 3.03
CA GLN A 268 -20.97 -17.99 1.91
C GLN A 268 -22.40 -18.32 2.36
N CYS A 269 -22.97 -17.50 3.24
CA CYS A 269 -24.29 -17.73 3.82
C CYS A 269 -25.19 -16.50 3.69
N GLY A 270 -26.50 -16.72 3.78
CA GLY A 270 -27.51 -15.66 3.84
C GLY A 270 -27.51 -14.93 5.20
N PHE A 271 -28.20 -13.78 5.23
CA PHE A 271 -28.35 -12.94 6.44
C PHE A 271 -28.88 -13.74 7.65
N ASP A 272 -29.84 -14.63 7.46
CA ASP A 272 -30.49 -15.41 8.53
C ASP A 272 -29.53 -16.35 9.27
N LYS A 273 -28.40 -16.70 8.66
CA LYS A 273 -27.36 -17.56 9.25
C LYS A 273 -26.28 -16.81 10.02
N ILE A 274 -26.36 -15.48 10.10
CA ILE A 274 -25.43 -14.67 10.88
C ILE A 274 -25.92 -14.51 12.31
N TYR A 275 -25.32 -15.22 13.24
CA TYR A 275 -25.74 -15.27 14.64
C TYR A 275 -25.30 -14.09 15.51
N ASP A 276 -24.23 -13.37 15.15
CA ASP A 276 -23.62 -12.28 15.93
C ASP A 276 -23.91 -10.89 15.34
N LEU A 277 -25.18 -10.60 15.08
CA LEU A 277 -25.64 -9.32 14.53
C LEU A 277 -25.48 -8.15 15.49
N PHE A 278 -25.35 -8.41 16.77
CA PHE A 278 -25.19 -7.41 17.83
C PHE A 278 -24.25 -7.88 18.92
N ALA A 279 -23.76 -6.96 19.71
CA ALA A 279 -22.98 -7.18 20.92
C ALA A 279 -23.61 -6.41 22.09
N ILE A 280 -23.48 -6.93 23.29
CA ILE A 280 -23.82 -6.21 24.51
C ILE A 280 -22.56 -5.54 25.05
N ARG A 281 -22.66 -4.25 25.31
CA ARG A 281 -21.56 -3.47 25.86
C ARG A 281 -21.87 -3.07 27.29
N ILE A 282 -20.97 -3.40 28.21
CA ILE A 282 -21.02 -3.01 29.62
C ILE A 282 -19.90 -1.99 29.84
N ILE A 283 -20.29 -0.78 30.18
CA ILE A 283 -19.39 0.33 30.43
C ILE A 283 -19.43 0.66 31.90
N LEU A 284 -18.31 0.47 32.60
CA LEU A 284 -18.18 0.68 34.03
C LEU A 284 -17.73 2.10 34.32
N ASP A 285 -18.33 2.73 35.29
CA ASP A 285 -17.80 3.95 35.89
C ASP A 285 -16.83 3.56 37.02
N SER A 286 -15.56 3.89 36.84
CA SER A 286 -14.50 3.37 37.69
C SER A 286 -13.33 4.37 37.79
N PRO A 287 -12.73 4.55 38.99
CA PRO A 287 -11.45 5.21 39.12
C PRO A 287 -10.33 4.40 38.47
N LEU A 288 -9.29 5.09 37.97
CA LEU A 288 -8.19 4.51 37.17
C LEU A 288 -7.48 3.31 37.83
N ASP A 289 -7.30 3.36 39.14
CA ASP A 289 -6.61 2.32 39.94
C ASP A 289 -7.41 1.00 40.02
N LYS A 290 -8.74 1.05 39.84
CA LYS A 290 -9.65 -0.09 39.95
C LYS A 290 -10.20 -0.61 38.62
N GLU A 291 -9.90 0.05 37.50
CA GLU A 291 -10.47 -0.27 36.20
C GLU A 291 -10.35 -1.74 35.82
N LYS A 292 -9.15 -2.30 35.90
CA LYS A 292 -8.92 -3.71 35.53
C LYS A 292 -9.64 -4.67 36.46
N MET A 293 -9.60 -4.40 37.75
CA MET A 293 -10.24 -5.24 38.76
C MET A 293 -11.76 -5.30 38.53
N LEU A 294 -12.42 -4.16 38.32
CA LEU A 294 -13.87 -4.12 38.13
C LEU A 294 -14.28 -4.74 36.79
N CYS A 295 -13.49 -4.61 35.73
CA CYS A 295 -13.73 -5.32 34.48
C CYS A 295 -13.67 -6.84 34.63
N TRP A 296 -12.69 -7.37 35.39
CA TRP A 296 -12.61 -8.81 35.67
C TRP A 296 -13.71 -9.30 36.63
N GLN A 297 -14.10 -8.50 37.60
CA GLN A 297 -15.26 -8.79 38.44
C GLN A 297 -16.54 -8.90 37.59
N THR A 298 -16.77 -7.95 36.70
CA THR A 298 -17.90 -7.98 35.75
C THR A 298 -17.86 -9.22 34.87
N PHE A 299 -16.67 -9.57 34.37
CA PHE A 299 -16.45 -10.78 33.58
C PHE A 299 -16.87 -12.04 34.37
N SER A 300 -16.47 -12.16 35.63
CA SER A 300 -16.88 -13.30 36.50
C SER A 300 -18.41 -13.38 36.61
N ILE A 301 -19.09 -12.27 36.89
CA ILE A 301 -20.54 -12.22 36.99
C ILE A 301 -21.23 -12.68 35.69
N VAL A 302 -20.73 -12.21 34.54
CA VAL A 302 -21.26 -12.59 33.22
C VAL A 302 -21.10 -14.09 32.97
N THR A 303 -19.93 -14.64 33.29
CA THR A 303 -19.61 -16.06 33.04
C THR A 303 -20.23 -17.01 34.06
N ASP A 304 -20.60 -16.54 35.26
CA ASP A 304 -21.39 -17.30 36.22
C ASP A 304 -22.86 -17.45 35.79
N MET A 305 -23.39 -16.43 35.09
CA MET A 305 -24.78 -16.44 34.61
C MET A 305 -24.94 -17.13 33.25
N TYR A 306 -23.98 -16.98 32.36
CA TYR A 306 -24.03 -17.45 30.97
C TYR A 306 -22.81 -18.27 30.62
N GLN A 307 -23.02 -19.46 30.05
CA GLN A 307 -21.92 -20.34 29.68
C GLN A 307 -20.98 -19.68 28.66
N PRO A 308 -19.70 -19.46 28.98
CA PRO A 308 -18.75 -18.83 28.09
C PRO A 308 -18.22 -19.77 27.00
N ASN A 309 -17.82 -19.22 25.85
CA ASN A 309 -17.03 -19.92 24.86
C ASN A 309 -15.54 -19.53 25.02
N PRO A 310 -14.70 -20.41 25.63
CA PRO A 310 -13.30 -20.07 25.93
C PRO A 310 -12.46 -19.75 24.68
N LYS A 311 -12.80 -20.33 23.54
CA LYS A 311 -12.10 -20.09 22.26
C LYS A 311 -12.32 -18.68 21.70
N ARG A 312 -13.35 -17.98 22.22
CA ARG A 312 -13.72 -16.63 21.77
C ARG A 312 -13.48 -15.55 22.83
N LEU A 313 -12.74 -15.86 23.89
CA LEU A 313 -12.25 -14.84 24.82
C LEU A 313 -11.15 -14.01 24.14
N ARG A 314 -11.25 -12.67 24.24
CA ARG A 314 -10.25 -11.70 23.80
C ARG A 314 -9.94 -10.77 24.97
N ASP A 315 -8.75 -10.90 25.52
CA ASP A 315 -8.26 -10.05 26.61
C ASP A 315 -7.36 -8.94 26.05
N TRP A 316 -7.98 -7.84 25.69
CA TRP A 316 -7.27 -6.60 25.36
C TRP A 316 -7.16 -5.64 26.56
N LEU A 317 -7.55 -6.10 27.75
CA LEU A 317 -7.39 -5.35 28.98
C LEU A 317 -6.00 -5.57 29.60
N SER A 318 -5.56 -6.82 29.63
CA SER A 318 -4.20 -7.17 30.08
C SER A 318 -3.15 -6.76 29.02
N MET A 319 -3.51 -6.87 27.74
CA MET A 319 -2.65 -6.61 26.61
C MET A 319 -3.36 -5.69 25.60
N PRO A 320 -3.30 -4.35 25.81
CA PRO A 320 -3.94 -3.38 24.92
C PRO A 320 -3.44 -3.49 23.48
N LYS A 321 -4.31 -3.20 22.53
CA LYS A 321 -3.90 -3.11 21.13
C LYS A 321 -2.93 -1.93 20.91
N SER A 322 -2.18 -1.94 19.81
CA SER A 322 -1.21 -0.88 19.44
C SER A 322 -1.81 0.52 19.35
N ASN A 323 -3.11 0.61 19.06
CA ASN A 323 -3.86 1.87 19.03
C ASN A 323 -4.47 2.27 20.38
N GLY A 324 -4.07 1.63 21.47
CA GLY A 324 -4.56 1.93 22.82
C GLY A 324 -5.94 1.36 23.15
N TYR A 325 -6.50 0.49 22.30
CA TYR A 325 -7.80 -0.15 22.56
C TYR A 325 -7.71 -1.16 23.70
N GLU A 326 -8.50 -0.97 24.74
CA GLU A 326 -8.62 -1.81 25.94
C GLU A 326 -10.05 -2.30 26.07
N CYS A 327 -10.27 -3.63 26.23
CA CYS A 327 -11.60 -4.22 26.46
C CYS A 327 -11.48 -5.72 26.72
N LEU A 328 -12.39 -6.30 27.51
CA LEU A 328 -12.61 -7.73 27.54
C LEU A 328 -13.76 -8.10 26.60
N HIS A 329 -13.53 -9.02 25.67
CA HIS A 329 -14.57 -9.58 24.83
C HIS A 329 -14.78 -11.05 25.16
N ILE A 330 -15.99 -11.42 25.44
CA ILE A 330 -16.41 -12.82 25.68
C ILE A 330 -17.66 -13.13 24.87
N THR A 331 -17.72 -14.31 24.29
CA THR A 331 -18.95 -14.83 23.67
C THR A 331 -19.59 -15.81 24.63
N VAL A 332 -20.81 -15.58 24.99
CA VAL A 332 -21.56 -16.42 25.94
C VAL A 332 -22.84 -16.97 25.31
N LEU A 333 -23.31 -18.12 25.81
CA LEU A 333 -24.58 -18.72 25.41
C LEU A 333 -25.71 -18.05 26.16
N GLY A 334 -26.46 -17.19 25.49
CA GLY A 334 -27.59 -16.46 26.06
C GLY A 334 -28.91 -17.23 25.98
N PRO A 335 -30.05 -16.57 26.30
CA PRO A 335 -31.39 -17.15 26.16
C PRO A 335 -31.59 -17.75 24.76
N GLU A 336 -32.47 -18.76 24.68
CA GLU A 336 -32.81 -19.45 23.42
C GLU A 336 -31.61 -20.14 22.74
N GLY A 337 -30.49 -20.39 23.46
CA GLY A 337 -29.29 -21.02 22.90
C GLY A 337 -28.55 -20.20 21.86
N LYS A 338 -28.69 -18.88 21.87
CA LYS A 338 -28.02 -17.98 20.94
C LYS A 338 -26.71 -17.45 21.52
N TRP A 339 -25.64 -17.45 20.71
CA TRP A 339 -24.36 -16.87 21.11
C TRP A 339 -24.41 -15.33 21.08
N VAL A 340 -24.01 -14.69 22.19
CA VAL A 340 -23.98 -13.25 22.37
C VAL A 340 -22.55 -12.81 22.70
N GLU A 341 -22.04 -11.81 21.99
CA GLU A 341 -20.78 -11.17 22.32
C GLU A 341 -21.01 -10.11 23.40
N VAL A 342 -20.27 -10.19 24.50
CA VAL A 342 -20.28 -9.20 25.57
C VAL A 342 -18.93 -8.49 25.58
N GLN A 343 -18.94 -7.17 25.57
CA GLN A 343 -17.79 -6.27 25.62
C GLN A 343 -17.80 -5.53 26.94
N ILE A 344 -16.75 -5.72 27.76
CA ILE A 344 -16.63 -5.13 29.10
C ILE A 344 -15.47 -4.15 29.09
N ARG A 345 -15.71 -2.90 29.47
CA ARG A 345 -14.74 -1.82 29.51
C ARG A 345 -15.21 -0.69 30.42
N THR A 346 -14.30 0.21 30.82
CA THR A 346 -14.64 1.40 31.59
C THR A 346 -15.03 2.57 30.67
N GLN A 347 -15.53 3.67 31.27
CA GLN A 347 -15.87 4.87 30.50
C GLN A 347 -14.66 5.42 29.76
N ARG A 348 -13.49 5.52 30.39
CA ARG A 348 -12.23 5.92 29.74
C ARG A 348 -11.89 5.04 28.53
N MET A 349 -12.00 3.71 28.71
CA MET A 349 -11.71 2.75 27.64
C MET A 349 -12.75 2.85 26.50
N ASP A 350 -14.03 3.15 26.84
CA ASP A 350 -15.09 3.40 25.85
C ASP A 350 -14.77 4.67 25.04
N ASP A 351 -14.33 5.74 25.69
CA ASP A 351 -13.95 6.99 25.03
C ASP A 351 -12.76 6.78 24.08
N ILE A 352 -11.74 6.03 24.51
CA ILE A 352 -10.60 5.67 23.65
C ILE A 352 -11.05 4.78 22.49
N ALA A 353 -11.98 3.87 22.71
CA ALA A 353 -12.47 2.99 21.66
C ALA A 353 -13.37 3.71 20.63
N GLU A 354 -14.11 4.74 21.03
CA GLU A 354 -14.99 5.50 20.12
C GLU A 354 -14.24 6.64 19.40
N HIS A 355 -13.30 7.32 20.09
CA HIS A 355 -12.61 8.52 19.59
C HIS A 355 -11.12 8.30 19.27
N GLY A 356 -10.60 7.09 19.50
CA GLY A 356 -9.23 6.70 19.15
C GLY A 356 -8.15 7.52 19.87
N LEU A 357 -7.11 7.88 19.11
CA LEU A 357 -5.96 8.64 19.62
C LEU A 357 -6.34 10.00 20.20
N ALA A 358 -7.39 10.61 19.72
CA ALA A 358 -7.86 11.91 20.23
C ALA A 358 -8.29 11.83 21.71
N ALA A 359 -8.97 10.75 22.11
CA ALA A 359 -9.27 10.51 23.52
C ALA A 359 -7.99 10.27 24.35
N HIS A 360 -7.02 9.54 23.78
CA HIS A 360 -5.76 9.31 24.43
C HIS A 360 -4.98 10.61 24.71
N TRP A 361 -5.02 11.57 23.77
CA TRP A 361 -4.40 12.90 23.97
C TRP A 361 -5.09 13.74 25.07
N ARG A 362 -6.42 13.61 25.21
CA ARG A 362 -7.14 14.28 26.33
C ARG A 362 -6.67 13.78 27.69
N TYR A 363 -6.35 12.49 27.81
CA TYR A 363 -5.99 11.89 29.10
C TYR A 363 -4.48 11.96 29.42
N LYS A 364 -3.58 11.96 28.42
CA LYS A 364 -2.12 11.88 28.61
C LYS A 364 -1.33 13.10 28.12
N GLY A 365 -1.99 14.07 27.45
CA GLY A 365 -1.32 15.19 26.80
C GLY A 365 -0.61 14.82 25.48
N VAL A 366 -0.10 15.86 24.76
CA VAL A 366 0.46 15.72 23.40
C VAL A 366 1.77 14.92 23.32
N LYS A 367 2.43 14.66 24.47
CA LYS A 367 3.67 13.87 24.57
C LYS A 367 3.35 12.45 25.00
N SER A 368 2.90 11.59 24.11
CA SER A 368 2.94 10.15 24.34
C SER A 368 3.91 9.52 23.36
N GLU A 369 5.07 9.16 23.82
CA GLU A 369 5.96 8.18 23.20
C GLU A 369 5.22 6.84 23.14
N GLY A 370 4.58 6.55 22.02
CA GLY A 370 3.74 5.36 21.86
C GLY A 370 3.98 4.67 20.53
N ASN A 371 3.42 3.47 20.38
CA ASN A 371 3.48 2.58 19.22
C ASN A 371 3.16 3.28 17.86
N MET A 372 2.48 4.43 17.88
CA MET A 372 2.16 5.19 16.66
C MET A 372 3.39 5.92 16.12
N ASP A 373 4.22 6.53 16.99
CA ASP A 373 5.46 7.17 16.56
C ASP A 373 6.43 6.13 15.99
N THR A 374 6.45 4.92 16.59
CA THR A 374 7.21 3.78 16.07
C THR A 374 6.69 3.33 14.72
N TRP A 375 5.38 3.30 14.52
CA TRP A 375 4.76 2.97 13.23
C TRP A 375 5.04 4.04 12.16
N LEU A 376 4.89 5.33 12.48
CA LEU A 376 5.26 6.44 11.59
C LEU A 376 6.76 6.43 11.26
N ALA A 377 7.61 6.16 12.24
CA ALA A 377 9.05 6.01 12.04
C ALA A 377 9.38 4.81 11.12
N SER A 378 8.66 3.69 11.26
CA SER A 378 8.84 2.52 10.39
C SER A 378 8.41 2.80 8.95
N ILE A 379 7.32 3.56 8.75
CA ILE A 379 6.90 4.02 7.41
C ILE A 379 7.95 4.95 6.83
N ARG A 380 8.43 5.93 7.59
CA ARG A 380 9.48 6.86 7.14
C ARG A 380 10.73 6.11 6.70
N SER A 381 11.23 5.19 7.53
CA SER A 381 12.40 4.37 7.22
C SER A 381 12.20 3.49 5.97
N ALA A 382 11.01 2.91 5.78
CA ALA A 382 10.70 2.11 4.60
C ALA A 382 10.63 2.96 3.32
N LEU A 383 10.10 4.18 3.42
CA LEU A 383 10.03 5.15 2.31
C LEU A 383 11.42 5.67 1.90
N GLU A 384 12.31 5.88 2.87
CA GLU A 384 13.71 6.27 2.63
C GLU A 384 14.51 5.17 1.92
N ALA A 385 14.15 3.91 2.13
CA ALA A 385 14.79 2.75 1.48
C ALA A 385 14.45 2.58 -0.02
N GLY A 386 13.46 3.31 -0.56
CA GLY A 386 13.22 3.44 -2.01
C GLY A 386 12.52 2.26 -2.70
N ASP A 387 11.87 1.34 -1.97
CA ASP A 387 11.16 0.18 -2.54
C ASP A 387 9.63 0.34 -2.41
N ASP A 388 9.04 1.06 -3.37
CA ASP A 388 7.63 1.47 -3.37
C ASP A 388 6.63 0.29 -3.32
N LEU A 389 6.94 -0.84 -3.96
CA LEU A 389 6.09 -2.04 -3.95
C LEU A 389 6.10 -2.72 -2.57
N GLN A 390 7.27 -2.76 -1.90
CA GLN A 390 7.37 -3.32 -0.56
C GLN A 390 6.68 -2.42 0.48
N VAL A 391 6.76 -1.10 0.32
CA VAL A 391 6.05 -0.14 1.20
C VAL A 391 4.54 -0.32 1.08
N MET A 392 4.00 -0.46 -0.13
CA MET A 392 2.57 -0.68 -0.36
C MET A 392 2.09 -2.00 0.23
N ASP A 393 2.85 -3.09 0.04
CA ASP A 393 2.51 -4.40 0.61
C ASP A 393 2.64 -4.39 2.14
N GLN A 394 3.68 -3.75 2.70
CA GLN A 394 3.83 -3.58 4.14
C GLN A 394 2.72 -2.71 4.73
N PHE A 395 2.33 -1.64 4.06
CA PHE A 395 1.24 -0.78 4.49
C PHE A 395 -0.10 -1.54 4.51
N LYS A 396 -0.44 -2.26 3.44
CA LYS A 396 -1.64 -3.10 3.37
C LYS A 396 -1.64 -4.18 4.45
N MET A 397 -0.53 -4.87 4.66
CA MET A 397 -0.39 -5.89 5.71
C MET A 397 -0.53 -5.27 7.10
N ASN A 398 0.11 -4.13 7.37
CA ASN A 398 0.03 -3.43 8.66
C ASN A 398 -1.36 -2.84 8.95
N LEU A 399 -2.17 -2.59 7.93
CA LEU A 399 -3.54 -2.11 8.10
C LEU A 399 -4.53 -3.24 8.43
N GLN A 400 -4.24 -4.49 8.04
CA GLN A 400 -5.16 -5.63 8.19
C GLN A 400 -4.88 -6.52 9.41
N ASP A 401 -3.77 -6.30 10.13
CA ASP A 401 -3.30 -7.26 11.14
C ASP A 401 -4.03 -7.17 12.49
N GLU A 402 -4.71 -8.26 12.84
CA GLU A 402 -4.90 -8.66 14.23
C GLU A 402 -3.54 -9.09 14.79
N GLU A 403 -3.16 -8.56 15.95
CA GLU A 403 -1.86 -8.80 16.57
C GLU A 403 -1.88 -10.09 17.41
N VAL A 404 -0.80 -10.86 17.31
CA VAL A 404 -0.56 -12.07 18.09
C VAL A 404 0.58 -11.83 19.07
N TYR A 405 0.37 -12.15 20.33
CA TYR A 405 1.32 -11.96 21.41
C TYR A 405 1.86 -13.30 21.89
N VAL A 406 3.17 -13.48 21.84
CA VAL A 406 3.85 -14.71 22.25
C VAL A 406 4.92 -14.43 23.31
N PHE A 407 5.15 -15.40 24.18
CA PHE A 407 6.10 -15.28 25.29
C PHE A 407 7.33 -16.15 25.06
N THR A 408 8.49 -15.70 25.53
CA THR A 408 9.62 -16.60 25.73
C THR A 408 9.46 -17.38 27.05
N PRO A 409 10.19 -18.48 27.26
CA PRO A 409 10.20 -19.16 28.55
C PRO A 409 10.68 -18.31 29.73
N LYS A 410 11.37 -17.19 29.43
CA LYS A 410 11.81 -16.19 30.43
C LYS A 410 10.75 -15.16 30.76
N GLY A 411 9.60 -15.18 30.06
CA GLY A 411 8.50 -14.24 30.23
C GLY A 411 8.58 -13.00 29.36
N ASP A 412 9.57 -12.89 28.46
CA ASP A 412 9.64 -11.75 27.53
C ASP A 412 8.48 -11.84 26.52
N LEU A 413 7.81 -10.72 26.30
CA LEU A 413 6.67 -10.61 25.42
C LEU A 413 7.09 -10.09 24.05
N PHE A 414 6.62 -10.79 23.00
CA PHE A 414 6.83 -10.41 21.60
C PHE A 414 5.50 -10.32 20.86
N LYS A 415 5.43 -9.35 19.95
CA LYS A 415 4.26 -9.00 19.17
C LYS A 415 4.48 -9.29 17.71
N PHE A 416 3.52 -9.99 17.07
CA PHE A 416 3.53 -10.35 15.65
C PHE A 416 2.18 -10.08 15.00
N SER A 417 2.15 -10.03 13.67
CA SER A 417 0.92 -10.04 12.88
C SER A 417 0.26 -11.41 12.93
N GLN A 418 -1.07 -11.45 12.86
CA GLN A 418 -1.82 -12.70 12.76
C GLN A 418 -1.34 -13.56 11.59
N GLY A 419 -1.12 -14.85 11.83
CA GLY A 419 -0.60 -15.77 10.85
C GLY A 419 0.93 -15.84 10.78
N ALA A 420 1.65 -15.07 11.61
CA ALA A 420 3.10 -15.21 11.77
C ALA A 420 3.45 -16.63 12.22
N THR A 421 4.57 -17.13 11.75
CA THR A 421 5.02 -18.50 11.99
C THR A 421 6.16 -18.57 13.01
N VAL A 422 6.46 -19.78 13.47
CA VAL A 422 7.65 -20.07 14.30
C VAL A 422 8.92 -19.50 13.64
N LEU A 423 9.03 -19.60 12.32
CA LEU A 423 10.17 -19.08 11.59
C LEU A 423 10.24 -17.54 11.59
N ASP A 424 9.09 -16.86 11.54
CA ASP A 424 9.02 -15.40 11.70
C ASP A 424 9.56 -14.97 13.06
N PHE A 425 9.18 -15.68 14.12
CA PHE A 425 9.68 -15.44 15.48
C PHE A 425 11.20 -15.63 15.55
N ALA A 426 11.74 -16.72 15.00
CA ALA A 426 13.17 -17.00 15.00
C ALA A 426 13.99 -15.87 14.34
N TYR A 427 13.51 -15.34 13.19
CA TYR A 427 14.14 -14.21 12.51
C TYR A 427 13.92 -12.87 13.23
N TYR A 428 12.87 -12.76 14.01
CA TYR A 428 12.65 -11.57 14.85
C TYR A 428 13.67 -11.47 15.96
N VAL A 429 13.91 -12.59 16.66
CA VAL A 429 14.90 -12.67 17.76
C VAL A 429 16.30 -12.33 17.25
N HIS A 430 16.82 -13.07 16.28
CA HIS A 430 18.11 -12.78 15.66
C HIS A 430 18.26 -13.46 14.31
N THR A 431 18.98 -12.84 13.36
CA THR A 431 19.19 -13.42 12.02
C THR A 431 19.90 -14.79 12.06
N ALA A 432 20.90 -14.96 12.95
CA ALA A 432 21.59 -16.23 13.11
C ALA A 432 20.66 -17.33 13.66
N VAL A 433 19.77 -17.00 14.60
CA VAL A 433 18.75 -17.92 15.14
C VAL A 433 17.78 -18.33 14.04
N GLY A 434 17.32 -17.37 13.24
CA GLY A 434 16.46 -17.62 12.09
C GLY A 434 17.13 -18.53 11.07
N ASN A 435 18.38 -18.26 10.70
CA ASN A 435 19.11 -19.06 9.70
C ASN A 435 19.36 -20.51 10.14
N SER A 436 19.52 -20.75 11.44
CA SER A 436 19.78 -22.07 12.03
C SER A 436 18.53 -22.76 12.60
N CYS A 437 17.33 -22.17 12.43
CA CYS A 437 16.08 -22.67 12.96
C CYS A 437 15.66 -24.00 12.32
N ILE A 438 15.38 -25.01 13.14
CA ILE A 438 14.83 -26.32 12.72
C ILE A 438 13.39 -26.51 13.17
N GLY A 439 12.92 -25.77 14.17
CA GLY A 439 11.58 -25.83 14.75
C GLY A 439 11.53 -25.02 16.06
N ALA A 440 10.51 -25.25 16.83
CA ALA A 440 10.38 -24.67 18.17
C ALA A 440 9.69 -25.62 19.13
N ARG A 441 9.84 -25.33 20.43
CA ARG A 441 8.99 -25.89 21.46
C ARG A 441 7.91 -24.86 21.77
N LEU A 442 6.67 -25.14 21.38
CA LEU A 442 5.50 -24.28 21.59
C LEU A 442 4.64 -24.88 22.71
N ASN A 443 4.47 -24.13 23.82
CA ASN A 443 3.73 -24.63 25.00
C ASN A 443 4.21 -26.02 25.45
N GLY A 444 5.53 -26.26 25.41
CA GLY A 444 6.15 -27.55 25.79
C GLY A 444 6.16 -28.62 24.68
N ARG A 445 5.48 -28.44 23.54
CA ARG A 445 5.44 -29.41 22.41
C ARG A 445 6.36 -28.97 21.30
N ILE A 446 7.07 -29.94 20.69
CA ILE A 446 7.92 -29.68 19.52
C ILE A 446 7.03 -29.49 18.28
N VAL A 447 7.25 -28.37 17.58
CA VAL A 447 6.48 -27.99 16.39
C VAL A 447 7.41 -27.63 15.23
N SER A 448 6.84 -27.64 14.03
CA SER A 448 7.52 -27.29 12.78
C SER A 448 7.74 -25.77 12.67
N ILE A 449 8.72 -25.35 11.84
CA ILE A 449 8.94 -23.95 11.47
C ILE A 449 7.73 -23.29 10.79
N ARG A 450 6.76 -24.08 10.29
CA ARG A 450 5.55 -23.63 9.59
C ARG A 450 4.38 -23.34 10.53
N GLU A 451 4.48 -23.76 11.79
CA GLU A 451 3.40 -23.59 12.76
C GLU A 451 3.09 -22.14 12.96
N THR A 452 1.79 -21.80 12.94
CA THR A 452 1.31 -20.44 13.16
C THR A 452 1.23 -20.14 14.64
N LEU A 453 1.61 -18.93 15.01
CA LEU A 453 1.62 -18.45 16.39
C LEU A 453 0.24 -17.93 16.78
N HIS A 454 -0.14 -18.16 18.05
CA HIS A 454 -1.37 -17.67 18.64
C HIS A 454 -1.06 -16.86 19.91
N SER A 455 -1.95 -15.93 20.24
CA SER A 455 -1.77 -15.14 21.48
C SER A 455 -1.82 -16.03 22.71
N GLY A 456 -0.82 -15.85 23.59
CA GLY A 456 -0.62 -16.64 24.79
C GLY A 456 0.37 -17.80 24.63
N ASP A 457 0.87 -18.05 23.41
CA ASP A 457 1.86 -19.12 23.20
C ASP A 457 3.20 -18.79 23.86
N THR A 458 3.80 -19.81 24.51
CA THR A 458 5.19 -19.76 24.98
C THR A 458 6.09 -20.48 23.99
N ILE A 459 7.07 -19.78 23.40
CA ILE A 459 7.90 -20.28 22.31
C ILE A 459 9.38 -20.29 22.65
N GLU A 460 10.02 -21.44 22.44
CA GLU A 460 11.48 -21.65 22.52
C GLU A 460 11.99 -22.17 21.18
N ILE A 461 12.90 -21.44 20.53
CA ILE A 461 13.42 -21.80 19.22
C ILE A 461 14.47 -22.90 19.32
N LEU A 462 14.34 -23.93 18.50
CA LEU A 462 15.31 -25.00 18.33
C LEU A 462 16.20 -24.72 17.12
N THR A 463 17.52 -24.73 17.34
CA THR A 463 18.51 -24.41 16.30
C THR A 463 19.49 -25.56 16.10
N GLN A 464 20.04 -25.64 14.87
CA GLN A 464 21.10 -26.61 14.52
C GLN A 464 22.16 -25.90 13.67
N ASN A 465 23.44 -26.09 14.00
CA ASN A 465 24.55 -25.38 13.38
C ASN A 465 24.67 -25.60 11.86
N ASN A 466 24.24 -26.75 11.36
CA ASN A 466 24.31 -27.11 9.93
C ASN A 466 23.08 -26.71 9.13
N GLN A 467 22.05 -26.15 9.78
CA GLN A 467 20.85 -25.67 9.10
C GLN A 467 21.14 -24.36 8.36
N ARG A 468 20.57 -24.25 7.16
CA ARG A 468 20.65 -23.03 6.33
C ARG A 468 19.29 -22.71 5.72
N PRO A 469 19.02 -21.44 5.43
CA PRO A 469 17.79 -21.01 4.76
C PRO A 469 17.63 -21.71 3.40
N LYS A 470 16.41 -22.16 3.12
CA LYS A 470 16.03 -22.77 1.85
C LYS A 470 15.09 -21.84 1.06
N PRO A 471 15.05 -21.88 -0.28
CA PRO A 471 14.13 -21.08 -1.08
C PRO A 471 12.65 -21.27 -0.68
N SER A 472 12.26 -22.48 -0.24
CA SER A 472 10.93 -22.81 0.26
C SER A 472 10.53 -22.02 1.52
N TRP A 473 11.51 -21.46 2.27
CA TRP A 473 11.24 -20.67 3.48
C TRP A 473 10.54 -19.34 3.17
N LEU A 474 10.72 -18.79 1.96
CA LEU A 474 10.02 -17.59 1.51
C LEU A 474 8.49 -17.78 1.46
N GLY A 475 8.02 -19.00 1.23
CA GLY A 475 6.61 -19.35 1.29
C GLY A 475 6.08 -19.59 2.71
N ILE A 476 6.97 -19.82 3.70
CA ILE A 476 6.62 -20.09 5.10
C ILE A 476 6.47 -18.78 5.86
N VAL A 477 7.48 -17.90 5.76
CA VAL A 477 7.49 -16.63 6.49
C VAL A 477 6.41 -15.68 5.99
N LYS A 478 5.75 -15.02 6.93
CA LYS A 478 4.68 -14.05 6.65
C LYS A 478 5.16 -12.61 6.84
N THR A 479 6.02 -12.37 7.84
CA THR A 479 6.48 -11.01 8.15
C THR A 479 7.47 -10.49 7.10
N PRO A 480 7.35 -9.19 6.70
CA PRO A 480 8.27 -8.57 5.73
C PRO A 480 9.73 -8.63 6.19
N LYS A 481 9.97 -8.42 7.50
CA LYS A 481 11.30 -8.47 8.10
C LYS A 481 11.96 -9.85 7.95
N ALA A 482 11.21 -10.94 8.18
CA ALA A 482 11.72 -12.29 7.99
C ALA A 482 11.96 -12.60 6.50
N LYS A 483 11.02 -12.19 5.60
CA LYS A 483 11.18 -12.35 4.14
C LYS A 483 12.44 -11.66 3.62
N ALA A 484 12.71 -10.42 4.05
CA ALA A 484 13.92 -9.69 3.67
C ALA A 484 15.20 -10.39 4.14
N LYS A 485 15.21 -10.84 5.41
CA LYS A 485 16.37 -11.56 5.98
C LYS A 485 16.61 -12.91 5.31
N VAL A 486 15.56 -13.68 4.99
CA VAL A 486 15.66 -14.94 4.23
C VAL A 486 16.21 -14.68 2.83
N LYS A 487 15.69 -13.68 2.10
CA LYS A 487 16.21 -13.29 0.77
C LYS A 487 17.70 -12.92 0.81
N LEU A 488 18.10 -12.15 1.82
CA LEU A 488 19.50 -11.75 2.00
C LEU A 488 20.39 -12.97 2.27
N ALA A 489 19.99 -13.84 3.18
CA ALA A 489 20.74 -15.06 3.52
C ALA A 489 20.85 -16.03 2.33
N LEU A 490 19.79 -16.16 1.52
CA LEU A 490 19.83 -16.95 0.29
C LEU A 490 20.79 -16.34 -0.74
N LYS A 491 20.79 -15.01 -0.90
CA LYS A 491 21.71 -14.30 -1.80
C LYS A 491 23.17 -14.46 -1.36
N GLU A 492 23.45 -14.36 -0.07
CA GLU A 492 24.79 -14.59 0.49
C GLU A 492 25.28 -16.05 0.30
N THR A 493 24.37 -17.02 0.50
CA THR A 493 24.68 -18.44 0.27
C THR A 493 25.00 -18.69 -1.21
N GLN A 494 24.17 -18.17 -2.11
CA GLN A 494 24.36 -18.27 -3.55
C GLN A 494 25.68 -17.62 -4.02
N ALA A 495 26.02 -16.46 -3.45
CA ALA A 495 27.28 -15.79 -3.75
C ALA A 495 28.50 -16.63 -3.31
N LYS A 496 28.43 -17.24 -2.12
CA LYS A 496 29.51 -18.14 -1.62
C LYS A 496 29.64 -19.40 -2.47
N GLU A 497 28.52 -20.02 -2.83
CA GLU A 497 28.51 -21.20 -3.71
C GLU A 497 29.07 -20.87 -5.11
N GLY A 498 28.72 -19.69 -5.66
CA GLY A 498 29.25 -19.19 -6.92
C GLY A 498 30.76 -18.95 -6.88
N LEU A 499 31.29 -18.42 -5.78
CA LEU A 499 32.74 -18.25 -5.58
C LEU A 499 33.47 -19.61 -5.52
N LEU A 500 32.96 -20.57 -4.76
CA LEU A 500 33.51 -21.90 -4.66
C LEU A 500 33.50 -22.64 -6.03
N ALA A 501 32.40 -22.46 -6.80
CA ALA A 501 32.30 -23.03 -8.14
C ALA A 501 33.34 -22.40 -9.10
N ARG A 502 33.54 -21.08 -8.99
CA ARG A 502 34.59 -20.38 -9.75
C ARG A 502 35.97 -20.91 -9.41
N GLU A 503 36.31 -20.98 -8.13
CA GLU A 503 37.62 -21.52 -7.69
C GLU A 503 37.81 -22.98 -8.14
N MET A 504 36.75 -23.82 -8.08
CA MET A 504 36.77 -25.19 -8.52
C MET A 504 37.02 -25.30 -10.04
N LEU A 505 36.39 -24.43 -10.82
CA LEU A 505 36.55 -24.35 -12.26
C LEU A 505 37.99 -23.87 -12.62
N GLU A 506 38.48 -22.81 -11.99
CA GLU A 506 39.81 -22.27 -12.15
C GLU A 506 40.90 -23.34 -11.83
N ARG A 507 40.73 -24.11 -10.77
CA ARG A 507 41.62 -25.23 -10.43
C ARG A 507 41.59 -26.30 -11.48
N ARG A 508 40.46 -26.64 -12.09
CA ARG A 508 40.38 -27.63 -13.19
C ARG A 508 41.04 -27.15 -14.47
N PHE A 509 40.92 -25.88 -14.82
CA PHE A 509 41.63 -25.25 -15.92
C PHE A 509 43.15 -25.32 -15.71
N LYS A 510 43.62 -24.98 -14.50
CA LYS A 510 45.03 -25.03 -14.11
C LYS A 510 45.59 -26.47 -14.18
N ASN A 511 44.83 -27.47 -13.74
CA ASN A 511 45.20 -28.86 -13.81
C ASN A 511 45.38 -29.37 -15.26
N ARG A 512 44.65 -28.77 -16.22
CA ARG A 512 44.79 -29.05 -17.66
C ARG A 512 45.82 -28.17 -18.37
N LYS A 513 46.55 -27.32 -17.61
CA LYS A 513 47.55 -26.36 -18.14
C LYS A 513 46.93 -25.37 -19.14
N ILE A 514 45.68 -24.94 -18.93
CA ILE A 514 44.98 -23.96 -19.76
C ILE A 514 44.97 -22.64 -19.01
N GLU A 515 45.57 -21.62 -19.63
CA GLU A 515 45.45 -20.25 -19.12
C GLU A 515 44.04 -19.68 -19.35
N ILE A 516 43.51 -19.02 -18.33
CA ILE A 516 42.16 -18.47 -18.36
C ILE A 516 42.23 -17.01 -18.79
N ASP A 517 41.57 -16.69 -19.90
CA ASP A 517 41.27 -15.32 -20.32
C ASP A 517 39.87 -14.94 -19.92
N GLU A 518 39.74 -13.90 -19.10
CA GLU A 518 38.45 -13.39 -18.61
C GLU A 518 37.51 -12.92 -19.73
N THR A 519 38.05 -12.46 -20.85
CA THR A 519 37.28 -12.04 -22.03
C THR A 519 36.64 -13.24 -22.70
N LEU A 520 37.41 -14.31 -22.87
CA LEU A 520 36.94 -15.59 -23.41
C LEU A 520 35.88 -16.25 -22.50
N VAL A 521 36.07 -16.21 -21.18
CA VAL A 521 35.08 -16.70 -20.21
C VAL A 521 33.75 -15.93 -20.35
N ASN A 522 33.79 -14.64 -20.55
CA ASN A 522 32.57 -13.85 -20.77
C ASN A 522 31.83 -14.23 -22.07
N ILE A 523 32.59 -14.49 -23.13
CA ILE A 523 32.03 -14.93 -24.41
C ILE A 523 31.42 -16.34 -24.25
N LEU A 524 32.13 -17.25 -23.57
CA LEU A 524 31.63 -18.58 -23.26
C LEU A 524 30.30 -18.54 -22.49
N ILE A 525 30.22 -17.74 -21.40
CA ILE A 525 29.01 -17.57 -20.59
C ILE A 525 27.83 -17.11 -21.43
N LYS A 526 28.05 -16.12 -22.31
CA LYS A 526 27.02 -15.61 -23.24
C LYS A 526 26.61 -16.67 -24.26
N LYS A 527 27.58 -17.41 -24.83
CA LYS A 527 27.33 -18.47 -25.83
C LYS A 527 26.59 -19.65 -25.22
N MET A 528 26.76 -19.90 -23.93
CA MET A 528 26.00 -20.90 -23.18
C MET A 528 24.60 -20.42 -22.72
N GLY A 529 24.18 -19.20 -23.08
CA GLY A 529 22.83 -18.68 -22.86
C GLY A 529 22.63 -17.95 -21.54
N PHE A 530 23.68 -17.70 -20.77
CA PHE A 530 23.59 -17.03 -19.48
C PHE A 530 23.75 -15.51 -19.63
N LYS A 531 22.83 -14.74 -18.99
CA LYS A 531 22.88 -13.29 -18.98
C LYS A 531 23.85 -12.74 -17.94
N GLU A 532 23.99 -13.43 -16.81
CA GLU A 532 24.84 -13.01 -15.69
C GLU A 532 25.87 -14.09 -15.33
N ARG A 533 27.06 -13.65 -14.92
CA ARG A 533 28.13 -14.55 -14.44
C ARG A 533 27.70 -15.35 -13.22
N SER A 534 26.93 -14.74 -12.33
CA SER A 534 26.39 -15.35 -11.12
C SER A 534 25.54 -16.59 -11.40
N ASP A 535 24.68 -16.51 -12.43
CA ASP A 535 23.81 -17.63 -12.83
C ASP A 535 24.60 -18.77 -13.45
N PHE A 536 25.62 -18.47 -14.22
CA PHE A 536 26.52 -19.48 -14.79
C PHE A 536 27.23 -20.27 -13.68
N TYR A 537 27.92 -19.57 -12.76
CA TYR A 537 28.64 -20.26 -11.67
C TYR A 537 27.71 -21.00 -10.71
N ARG A 538 26.47 -20.49 -10.53
CA ARG A 538 25.45 -21.23 -9.77
C ARG A 538 25.09 -22.56 -10.43
N ASN A 539 24.87 -22.59 -11.74
CA ASN A 539 24.57 -23.84 -12.46
C ASN A 539 25.77 -24.82 -12.46
N VAL A 540 26.99 -24.28 -12.38
CA VAL A 540 28.18 -25.09 -12.14
C VAL A 540 28.19 -25.69 -10.73
N ALA A 541 27.86 -24.90 -9.70
CA ALA A 541 27.75 -25.33 -8.31
C ALA A 541 26.65 -26.38 -8.12
N ASP A 542 25.49 -26.19 -8.76
CA ASP A 542 24.36 -27.13 -8.74
C ASP A 542 24.64 -28.45 -9.53
N GLY A 543 25.78 -28.56 -10.21
CA GLY A 543 26.10 -29.71 -11.04
C GLY A 543 25.27 -29.85 -12.33
N LYS A 544 24.50 -28.80 -12.69
CA LYS A 544 23.70 -28.75 -13.93
C LYS A 544 24.57 -28.56 -15.18
N LEU A 545 25.77 -28.01 -14.98
CA LEU A 545 26.77 -27.83 -16.02
C LEU A 545 27.98 -28.68 -15.69
N ASP A 546 28.29 -29.61 -16.58
CA ASP A 546 29.50 -30.40 -16.44
C ASP A 546 30.74 -29.54 -16.75
N THR A 547 31.70 -29.60 -15.83
CA THR A 547 32.93 -28.80 -15.93
C THR A 547 33.82 -29.22 -17.11
N ASN A 548 33.74 -30.50 -17.57
CA ASN A 548 34.48 -30.95 -18.73
C ASN A 548 33.93 -30.31 -20.01
N THR A 549 32.63 -30.30 -20.17
CA THR A 549 31.95 -29.65 -21.29
C THR A 549 32.23 -28.15 -21.34
N ILE A 550 32.37 -27.49 -20.19
CA ILE A 550 32.75 -26.07 -20.11
C ILE A 550 34.16 -25.86 -20.63
N ILE A 551 35.10 -26.72 -20.21
CA ILE A 551 36.51 -26.65 -20.63
C ILE A 551 36.64 -26.93 -22.13
N GLU A 552 35.95 -27.95 -22.65
CA GLU A 552 35.95 -28.27 -24.09
C GLU A 552 35.46 -27.10 -24.93
N LYS A 553 34.30 -26.51 -24.58
CA LYS A 553 33.80 -25.33 -25.28
C LYS A 553 34.70 -24.11 -25.14
N TYR A 554 35.40 -23.94 -24.03
CA TYR A 554 36.39 -22.89 -23.86
C TYR A 554 37.59 -23.08 -24.81
N VAL A 555 38.11 -24.29 -24.90
CA VAL A 555 39.22 -24.64 -25.81
C VAL A 555 38.80 -24.42 -27.27
N GLU A 556 37.62 -24.89 -27.69
CA GLU A 556 37.08 -24.62 -29.02
C GLU A 556 37.00 -23.11 -29.34
N LEU A 557 36.55 -22.30 -28.39
CA LEU A 557 36.47 -20.86 -28.55
C LEU A 557 37.87 -20.24 -28.67
N ARG A 558 38.82 -20.66 -27.86
CA ARG A 558 40.19 -20.17 -27.89
C ARG A 558 40.86 -20.52 -29.23
N ASP A 559 40.71 -21.77 -29.67
CA ASP A 559 41.33 -22.27 -30.90
C ASP A 559 40.70 -21.61 -32.14
N HIS A 560 39.38 -21.36 -32.10
CA HIS A 560 38.67 -20.62 -33.15
C HIS A 560 39.12 -19.15 -33.21
N GLN A 561 39.35 -18.47 -32.07
CA GLN A 561 39.88 -17.11 -32.04
C GLN A 561 41.33 -17.03 -32.52
N SER A 562 42.19 -18.01 -32.16
CA SER A 562 43.56 -18.07 -32.64
C SER A 562 43.63 -18.34 -34.15
N ALA A 563 42.75 -19.21 -34.67
CA ALA A 563 42.64 -19.45 -36.12
C ALA A 563 42.14 -18.19 -36.88
N MET A 564 41.15 -17.44 -36.32
CA MET A 564 40.72 -16.14 -36.90
C MET A 564 41.79 -15.04 -36.80
N ALA A 565 42.60 -15.02 -35.74
CA ALA A 565 43.72 -14.08 -35.62
C ALA A 565 44.83 -14.37 -36.62
N GLN A 566 45.11 -15.63 -36.92
CA GLN A 566 46.06 -16.04 -37.97
C GLN A 566 45.51 -15.76 -39.38
N GLN A 567 44.23 -15.91 -39.65
CA GLN A 567 43.60 -15.56 -40.92
C GLN A 567 43.52 -14.03 -41.15
N ARG A 568 43.43 -13.23 -40.09
CA ARG A 568 43.42 -11.75 -40.19
C ARG A 568 44.79 -11.16 -40.64
N GLN A 569 45.89 -11.92 -40.61
CA GLN A 569 47.20 -11.43 -41.06
C GLN A 569 47.41 -11.58 -42.56
N ILE A 570 46.51 -12.16 -43.36
CA ILE A 570 46.75 -12.55 -44.78
C ILE A 570 45.64 -12.03 -45.74
N GLN A 571 44.77 -11.09 -45.34
CA GLN A 571 43.76 -10.55 -46.28
C GLN A 571 43.97 -9.08 -46.61
N SER A 572 43.96 -8.77 -47.90
CA SER A 572 43.95 -7.41 -48.40
C SER A 572 42.56 -6.73 -48.20
N ALA A 573 42.53 -5.39 -48.20
CA ALA A 573 41.34 -4.59 -47.89
C ALA A 573 40.14 -4.80 -48.84
N GLU A 574 40.29 -5.55 -49.93
CA GLU A 574 39.24 -5.79 -50.93
C GLU A 574 38.38 -7.02 -50.70
N GLU A 575 38.72 -7.89 -49.69
CA GLU A 575 38.00 -9.14 -49.41
C GLU A 575 37.32 -9.13 -48.02
N PHE A 576 37.02 -7.96 -47.44
CA PHE A 576 36.44 -7.87 -46.11
C PHE A 576 34.91 -8.06 -46.14
N ASN A 577 34.43 -9.26 -45.89
CA ASN A 577 32.99 -9.55 -45.63
C ASN A 577 32.68 -9.30 -44.17
N TYR A 578 31.77 -8.37 -43.91
CA TYR A 578 31.32 -7.96 -42.56
C TYR A 578 30.26 -8.89 -42.02
N ASP A 579 30.66 -9.84 -41.15
CA ASP A 579 29.72 -10.65 -40.39
C ASP A 579 29.28 -9.90 -39.12
N GLY A 580 27.97 -9.78 -38.98
CA GLY A 580 27.23 -8.92 -38.09
C GLY A 580 27.66 -8.88 -36.62
N THR A 581 28.22 -7.78 -36.23
CA THR A 581 28.25 -7.34 -34.84
C THR A 581 27.22 -6.23 -34.60
N ASP A 582 26.53 -6.31 -33.48
CA ASP A 582 25.53 -5.36 -33.03
C ASP A 582 25.89 -3.88 -33.31
N PHE A 583 25.20 -3.26 -34.26
CA PHE A 583 25.23 -1.82 -34.39
C PHE A 583 24.47 -1.15 -33.27
N LYS A 584 25.18 -0.62 -32.31
CA LYS A 584 24.73 0.58 -31.63
C LYS A 584 24.76 1.67 -32.69
N SER A 585 23.64 1.99 -33.30
CA SER A 585 23.54 3.17 -34.16
C SER A 585 23.70 4.39 -33.25
N LYS A 586 24.91 4.94 -33.21
CA LYS A 586 25.06 6.36 -32.95
C LYS A 586 24.34 7.04 -34.11
N GLY A 587 23.22 7.68 -33.82
CA GLY A 587 22.46 8.41 -34.81
C GLY A 587 23.38 9.41 -35.49
N ASN A 588 23.43 9.37 -36.82
CA ASN A 588 23.96 10.48 -37.59
C ASN A 588 23.04 11.68 -37.33
N ASP A 589 23.62 12.86 -37.25
CA ASP A 589 22.94 14.14 -36.95
C ASP A 589 21.84 14.55 -37.95
N ASP A 590 21.57 13.75 -38.99
CA ASP A 590 20.63 14.08 -40.07
C ASP A 590 19.18 13.71 -39.79
N ASP A 591 18.89 12.76 -38.91
CA ASP A 591 17.50 12.35 -38.50
C ASP A 591 17.30 12.57 -36.99
N VAL A 592 17.06 13.82 -36.64
CA VAL A 592 16.85 14.19 -35.22
C VAL A 592 15.46 13.74 -34.74
N LEU A 593 15.43 12.87 -33.77
CA LEU A 593 14.19 12.50 -33.06
C LEU A 593 13.90 13.57 -32.01
N VAL A 594 12.73 14.22 -32.12
CA VAL A 594 12.25 15.16 -31.09
C VAL A 594 11.37 14.41 -30.10
N ILE A 595 11.88 14.22 -28.89
CA ILE A 595 11.15 13.67 -27.75
C ILE A 595 10.92 14.84 -26.80
N ASP A 596 9.72 15.12 -26.46
CA ASP A 596 9.18 16.22 -25.66
C ASP A 596 10.20 17.35 -25.29
N ARG A 597 9.82 18.63 -25.37
CA ARG A 597 10.71 19.81 -25.35
C ARG A 597 11.73 19.91 -24.20
N ASN A 598 11.64 19.05 -23.18
CA ASN A 598 12.47 19.11 -21.96
C ASN A 598 13.52 17.99 -21.83
N LEU A 599 13.64 17.06 -22.80
CA LEU A 599 14.55 15.92 -22.69
C LEU A 599 15.67 16.01 -23.73
N LYS A 600 16.75 16.72 -23.40
CA LYS A 600 18.00 16.73 -24.19
C LYS A 600 18.99 15.70 -23.63
N GLY A 601 19.54 14.83 -24.48
CA GLY A 601 20.64 13.94 -24.12
C GLY A 601 20.31 12.54 -23.66
N ILE A 602 19.07 12.05 -23.86
CA ILE A 602 18.68 10.67 -23.50
C ILE A 602 18.95 9.73 -24.68
N GLU A 603 19.64 8.61 -24.40
CA GLU A 603 19.84 7.54 -25.38
C GLU A 603 18.51 6.89 -25.77
N TYR A 604 18.25 6.78 -27.07
CA TYR A 604 17.08 6.09 -27.58
C TYR A 604 17.46 4.91 -28.48
N SER A 605 16.56 3.94 -28.61
CA SER A 605 16.71 2.81 -29.51
C SER A 605 15.37 2.48 -30.18
N LEU A 606 15.44 2.00 -31.44
CA LEU A 606 14.23 1.59 -32.17
C LEU A 606 13.74 0.23 -31.68
N ALA A 607 12.41 0.06 -31.56
CA ALA A 607 11.82 -1.17 -31.07
C ALA A 607 11.83 -2.26 -32.16
N ARG A 608 12.35 -3.45 -31.85
CA ARG A 608 12.40 -4.59 -32.78
C ARG A 608 11.03 -5.18 -33.11
N CYS A 609 10.01 -4.98 -32.27
CA CYS A 609 8.67 -5.55 -32.48
C CYS A 609 7.85 -4.87 -33.59
N CYS A 610 8.19 -3.64 -33.96
CA CYS A 610 7.48 -2.85 -34.98
C CYS A 610 8.43 -2.13 -35.94
N SER A 611 9.74 -2.14 -35.71
CA SER A 611 10.80 -1.61 -36.56
C SER A 611 10.43 -0.26 -37.19
N PRO A 612 10.25 0.82 -36.39
CA PRO A 612 9.82 2.12 -36.89
C PRO A 612 10.84 2.71 -37.86
N ILE A 613 10.37 3.31 -38.94
CA ILE A 613 11.18 4.00 -39.94
C ILE A 613 10.76 5.47 -40.04
N TYR A 614 11.57 6.29 -40.70
CA TYR A 614 11.25 7.70 -40.93
C TYR A 614 9.92 7.83 -41.70
N GLY A 615 9.01 8.64 -41.17
CA GLY A 615 7.67 8.84 -41.72
C GLY A 615 6.57 8.07 -41.00
N ASP A 616 6.92 7.07 -40.18
CA ASP A 616 5.92 6.39 -39.34
C ASP A 616 5.45 7.30 -38.19
N ASP A 617 4.18 7.16 -37.81
CA ASP A 617 3.66 7.72 -36.56
C ASP A 617 4.23 6.93 -35.38
N ILE A 618 4.95 7.63 -34.47
CA ILE A 618 5.71 6.98 -33.41
C ILE A 618 5.41 7.52 -32.01
N PHE A 619 5.72 6.71 -31.03
CA PHE A 619 5.78 7.11 -29.63
C PHE A 619 7.04 6.54 -28.96
N GLY A 620 7.49 7.23 -27.93
CA GLY A 620 8.58 6.74 -27.07
C GLY A 620 8.02 5.97 -25.86
N PHE A 621 8.71 4.91 -25.46
CA PHE A 621 8.42 4.15 -24.25
C PHE A 621 9.67 4.12 -23.35
N VAL A 622 9.57 4.69 -22.14
CA VAL A 622 10.68 4.74 -21.17
C VAL A 622 10.92 3.35 -20.59
N THR A 623 12.11 2.81 -20.78
CA THR A 623 12.48 1.48 -20.26
C THR A 623 12.97 1.57 -18.80
N ILE A 624 12.98 0.44 -18.10
CA ILE A 624 13.46 0.36 -16.70
C ILE A 624 14.94 0.73 -16.57
N ASN A 625 15.72 0.54 -17.64
CA ASN A 625 17.17 0.83 -17.66
C ASN A 625 17.52 2.28 -18.06
N GLY A 626 16.55 3.19 -18.05
CA GLY A 626 16.77 4.61 -18.27
C GLY A 626 16.85 5.08 -19.72
N GLY A 627 16.67 4.20 -20.72
CA GLY A 627 16.63 4.57 -22.15
C GLY A 627 15.21 4.62 -22.69
N ILE A 628 15.00 5.29 -23.84
CA ILE A 628 13.71 5.38 -24.52
C ILE A 628 13.70 4.41 -25.71
N LYS A 629 12.67 3.53 -25.79
CA LYS A 629 12.39 2.74 -26.99
C LYS A 629 11.32 3.39 -27.84
N ILE A 630 11.63 3.57 -29.12
CA ILE A 630 10.70 4.17 -30.09
C ILE A 630 9.90 3.06 -30.76
N HIS A 631 8.58 3.17 -30.66
CA HIS A 631 7.61 2.26 -31.26
C HIS A 631 6.72 3.01 -32.26
N ARG A 632 6.16 2.27 -33.22
CA ARG A 632 5.08 2.78 -34.06
C ARG A 632 3.77 2.83 -33.24
N THR A 633 2.88 3.75 -33.59
CA THR A 633 1.58 3.88 -32.93
C THR A 633 0.66 2.68 -33.15
N ASP A 634 0.82 2.00 -34.30
CA ASP A 634 0.10 0.76 -34.67
C ASP A 634 0.81 -0.53 -34.20
N CYS A 635 1.80 -0.43 -33.34
CA CYS A 635 2.52 -1.60 -32.80
C CYS A 635 1.56 -2.56 -32.09
N PRO A 636 1.61 -3.89 -32.40
CA PRO A 636 0.74 -4.88 -31.74
C PRO A 636 0.84 -4.89 -30.21
N ASN A 637 2.00 -4.48 -29.68
CA ASN A 637 2.23 -4.41 -28.23
C ASN A 637 1.79 -3.08 -27.59
N ALA A 638 1.47 -2.05 -28.39
CA ALA A 638 1.11 -0.73 -27.90
C ALA A 638 -0.14 -0.71 -27.00
N PRO A 639 -1.23 -1.44 -27.31
CA PRO A 639 -2.42 -1.45 -26.47
C PRO A 639 -2.15 -2.02 -25.08
N GLU A 640 -1.36 -3.11 -24.99
CA GLU A 640 -1.04 -3.74 -23.70
C GLU A 640 -0.03 -2.92 -22.89
N LEU A 641 0.97 -2.35 -23.55
CA LEU A 641 1.93 -1.42 -22.93
C LEU A 641 1.21 -0.18 -22.37
N ARG A 642 0.25 0.36 -23.13
CA ARG A 642 -0.54 1.53 -22.70
C ARG A 642 -1.45 1.19 -21.52
N ARG A 643 -2.06 0.00 -21.51
CA ARG A 643 -2.91 -0.46 -20.42
C ARG A 643 -2.13 -0.67 -19.12
N ARG A 644 -0.91 -1.24 -19.20
CA ARG A 644 -0.09 -1.59 -18.02
C ARG A 644 0.83 -0.47 -17.56
N PHE A 645 1.33 0.35 -18.49
CA PHE A 645 2.41 1.31 -18.25
C PHE A 645 2.18 2.64 -18.98
N GLY A 646 0.94 3.14 -18.98
CA GLY A 646 0.56 4.36 -19.71
C GLY A 646 1.41 5.59 -19.35
N TYR A 647 1.90 5.68 -18.12
CA TYR A 647 2.77 6.74 -17.61
C TYR A 647 4.19 6.76 -18.20
N ARG A 648 4.62 5.67 -18.88
CA ARG A 648 5.92 5.56 -19.54
C ARG A 648 5.89 5.98 -21.01
N PHE A 649 4.73 6.39 -21.50
CA PHE A 649 4.59 6.86 -22.88
C PHE A 649 5.00 8.31 -22.99
N VAL A 650 5.90 8.60 -23.91
CA VAL A 650 6.33 9.96 -24.25
C VAL A 650 6.03 10.23 -25.72
N LYS A 651 5.65 11.46 -26.03
CA LYS A 651 5.40 11.88 -27.40
C LYS A 651 6.73 11.94 -28.15
N ALA A 652 6.81 11.25 -29.28
CA ALA A 652 7.96 11.27 -30.17
C ALA A 652 7.52 11.61 -31.58
N ARG A 653 8.36 12.31 -32.34
CA ARG A 653 8.18 12.63 -33.75
C ARG A 653 9.51 12.70 -34.47
N TRP A 654 9.51 12.36 -35.76
CA TRP A 654 10.66 12.55 -36.61
C TRP A 654 10.89 14.05 -36.91
N SER A 655 12.14 14.44 -36.96
CA SER A 655 12.57 15.79 -37.33
C SER A 655 13.89 15.68 -38.13
N GLY A 656 13.81 15.67 -39.42
CA GLY A 656 14.98 15.51 -40.30
C GLY A 656 14.56 15.34 -41.75
N LYS A 657 15.53 15.06 -42.63
CA LYS A 657 15.32 14.96 -44.11
C LYS A 657 15.16 13.50 -44.59
N GLY A 658 15.16 12.49 -43.73
CA GLY A 658 14.92 11.11 -44.09
C GLY A 658 16.04 10.43 -44.89
N ASN A 659 17.28 10.76 -44.64
CA ASN A 659 18.46 10.24 -45.40
C ASN A 659 19.09 8.99 -44.74
N SER A 660 18.59 8.51 -43.59
CA SER A 660 19.15 7.37 -42.91
C SER A 660 18.62 6.04 -43.46
N GLN A 661 19.48 4.99 -43.45
CA GLN A 661 19.09 3.64 -43.84
C GLN A 661 18.52 2.88 -42.63
N TYR A 662 17.36 2.30 -42.81
CA TYR A 662 16.64 1.50 -41.78
C TYR A 662 16.65 0.02 -42.13
N SER A 663 16.78 -0.87 -41.13
CA SER A 663 16.69 -2.31 -41.32
C SER A 663 15.28 -2.79 -40.94
N VAL A 664 14.58 -3.38 -41.88
CA VAL A 664 13.22 -3.91 -41.70
C VAL A 664 13.24 -5.41 -41.93
N THR A 665 12.56 -6.17 -41.06
CA THR A 665 12.36 -7.61 -41.24
C THR A 665 10.94 -7.85 -41.78
N LEU A 666 10.87 -8.45 -42.97
CA LEU A 666 9.61 -8.87 -43.58
C LEU A 666 9.39 -10.36 -43.35
N ARG A 667 8.21 -10.75 -42.92
CA ARG A 667 7.78 -12.15 -42.85
C ARG A 667 6.82 -12.38 -44.01
N ILE A 668 7.20 -13.22 -44.96
CA ILE A 668 6.37 -13.61 -46.09
C ILE A 668 5.86 -15.02 -45.85
N ILE A 669 4.57 -15.22 -45.93
CA ILE A 669 3.91 -16.52 -45.80
C ILE A 669 3.28 -16.84 -47.18
N GLY A 670 3.70 -17.92 -47.76
CA GLY A 670 3.18 -18.39 -49.06
C GLY A 670 3.14 -19.93 -49.12
N ASN A 671 2.53 -20.47 -50.15
CA ASN A 671 2.58 -21.89 -50.43
C ASN A 671 3.99 -22.25 -50.93
N ASP A 672 4.50 -23.40 -50.53
CA ASP A 672 5.81 -23.87 -50.92
C ASP A 672 5.80 -24.25 -52.43
N ASP A 673 6.52 -23.44 -53.23
CA ASP A 673 6.63 -23.63 -54.67
C ASP A 673 8.08 -23.45 -55.12
N ILE A 674 8.48 -24.18 -56.14
CA ILE A 674 9.86 -24.17 -56.67
C ILE A 674 10.16 -22.78 -57.23
N GLY A 675 11.14 -22.06 -56.62
CA GLY A 675 11.59 -20.75 -57.04
C GLY A 675 10.99 -19.56 -56.29
N ILE A 676 10.15 -19.76 -55.26
CA ILE A 676 9.52 -18.67 -54.51
C ILE A 676 10.57 -17.70 -53.88
N VAL A 677 11.68 -18.25 -53.36
CA VAL A 677 12.76 -17.46 -52.81
C VAL A 677 13.45 -16.61 -53.88
N SER A 678 13.68 -17.20 -55.08
CA SER A 678 14.26 -16.49 -56.22
C SER A 678 13.34 -15.38 -56.74
N ASN A 679 12.03 -15.63 -56.76
CA ASN A 679 11.06 -14.61 -57.20
C ASN A 679 10.99 -13.45 -56.21
N ILE A 680 10.98 -13.72 -54.89
CA ILE A 680 11.00 -12.71 -53.87
C ILE A 680 12.28 -11.88 -53.94
N THR A 681 13.43 -12.54 -54.10
CA THR A 681 14.74 -11.88 -54.24
C THR A 681 14.79 -10.98 -55.46
N ASN A 682 14.26 -11.43 -56.58
CA ASN A 682 14.20 -10.64 -57.83
C ASN A 682 13.25 -9.43 -57.72
N ILE A 683 12.16 -9.54 -56.98
CA ILE A 683 11.23 -8.42 -56.76
C ILE A 683 11.92 -7.35 -55.89
N ILE A 684 12.55 -7.78 -54.81
CA ILE A 684 13.21 -6.85 -53.87
C ILE A 684 14.43 -6.19 -54.47
N SER A 685 15.24 -6.93 -55.29
CA SER A 685 16.44 -6.41 -55.90
C SER A 685 16.21 -5.49 -57.10
N LYS A 686 14.97 -5.39 -57.61
CA LYS A 686 14.62 -4.39 -58.64
C LYS A 686 14.44 -2.98 -58.11
N GLU A 687 14.31 -2.81 -56.77
CA GLU A 687 14.17 -1.54 -56.13
C GLU A 687 15.58 -0.98 -55.81
N GLU A 688 15.99 0.06 -56.49
CA GLU A 688 17.38 0.63 -56.43
C GLU A 688 17.86 1.10 -55.07
N ARG A 689 16.96 1.23 -54.07
CA ARG A 689 17.28 1.72 -52.72
C ARG A 689 17.17 0.66 -51.62
N ILE A 690 16.81 -0.58 -51.97
CA ILE A 690 16.60 -1.65 -51.01
C ILE A 690 17.73 -2.67 -51.10
N VAL A 691 18.43 -2.88 -50.02
CA VAL A 691 19.49 -3.89 -49.90
C VAL A 691 19.03 -5.04 -49.01
N MET A 692 18.93 -6.24 -49.56
CA MET A 692 18.57 -7.45 -48.82
C MET A 692 19.80 -7.97 -48.09
N ARG A 693 19.67 -8.16 -46.75
CA ARG A 693 20.78 -8.61 -45.91
C ARG A 693 20.76 -10.10 -45.64
N SER A 694 19.58 -10.72 -45.55
CA SER A 694 19.42 -12.16 -45.34
C SER A 694 18.00 -12.59 -45.75
N ILE A 695 17.84 -13.84 -46.15
CA ILE A 695 16.57 -14.54 -46.35
C ILE A 695 16.48 -15.67 -45.37
#